data_8ba170e598b945c099f04a161446e156
#
_entry.id   8ba170e598b945c099f04a161446e156
#
_cell.length_a   1.000
_cell.length_b   1.000
_cell.length_c   1.000
_cell.angle_alpha   90.00
_cell.angle_beta   90.00
_cell.angle_gamma   90.00
#
_symmetry.space_group_name_H-M   'P 1'
#
loop_
_entity.id
_entity.type
_entity.pdbx_description
1 polymer ?
#
loop_
_entity_poly.entity_id
_entity_poly.type
_entity_poly.pdbx_seq_one_letter_code
_entity_poly.pdbx_strand_id
1 'polypeptide(L)'
;MVLSSLPAMAQVTFESWLAAAHPEIPVPGMAAVLRLAGEGATVPFIARYRKEQTGALDEVAIRAIIDGKENWDSICKRQTFILGEIERQGKLTDELRARISGTYDLPLLEDLYLPYKQKRKTKAVIAREAGLEPLANWLWDCGHGLVTPAPGETPDGRASAFISEEKKVPDADAALAGAVEIIIERLSENADLRTATRSRYMDDGFTKTTKGEKAKSPSKFENYFAYEERVQVLMKPENSHRYLAMRRGWMEEELTLHLGGPTPREPAEAEGKRAAVPVDPLAEELLAMFEAAACSKPDFAGAPLLKKAARFALRAHVVPAIENEVHKALREVADEAAIRVFAENVRKLLLSAPFGPKAVLGVDPGLRTGCKIAVVDDSGKYVGSTVMHLESAGGKAGSGNMLAELVRKGGIRAVAVGNGTAGREAETVVRDVLTAAGLNVPVVMVSEAGASVYSASDVARDEFPDLDLTVRGAISIARRLQDPLAELVKVDPKSIGVGQYQHDVSPTALQKSLDAVVDSCVNQVGVNLNTASHLLLAHVSGIGPGLAKAIVEYRGKKGIFRSRQSLLEVPRFSAKVFEQAAGFLRIPEAAHPLDNTGVHPERYGSLEKLAERLGVPIAGLLGAGVQSVKASRELQQELGAFTFADVVKELEKPGRDPRETFVPFSYRQDIHTLQDLELGMVCPGIVTNVTNFGAFVDIGVHQDGLVHISQLADKFVKDPREVVSPGDRVSVRVLEVKLDKQQIALSMRSGSNADVARGPRPSGQDRPGGQGGYGKGPRGPSAPPPQPSRPFNNPFASLDKLRGR
;
A
#
# COMPACT_ATOMS: atom_id res chain seq x y z
N MET A 1 34.44 -45.90 15.67
CA MET A 1 33.08 -46.38 15.80
C MET A 1 32.38 -45.49 16.81
N VAL A 2 31.69 -44.51 16.37
CA VAL A 2 30.43 -43.93 16.86
C VAL A 2 30.05 -42.83 15.84
N LEU A 3 29.34 -43.22 14.80
CA LEU A 3 28.59 -42.31 13.95
C LEU A 3 27.32 -41.97 14.76
N SER A 4 27.33 -40.82 15.49
CA SER A 4 26.15 -40.26 16.06
C SER A 4 25.29 -39.72 14.91
N SER A 5 24.18 -40.37 14.66
CA SER A 5 23.11 -39.96 13.78
C SER A 5 22.67 -38.52 14.13
N LEU A 6 22.98 -37.58 13.26
CA LEU A 6 22.32 -36.28 13.29
C LEU A 6 20.80 -36.52 13.17
N PRO A 7 19.97 -35.94 14.05
CA PRO A 7 18.54 -36.06 13.90
C PRO A 7 18.14 -35.47 12.53
N ALA A 8 17.35 -36.22 11.78
CA ALA A 8 16.76 -35.73 10.54
C ALA A 8 16.09 -34.39 10.85
N MET A 9 16.62 -33.27 10.31
CA MET A 9 15.98 -31.99 10.44
C MET A 9 14.56 -32.13 9.86
N ALA A 10 13.55 -31.83 10.66
CA ALA A 10 12.16 -31.86 10.23
C ALA A 10 12.05 -31.01 8.98
N GLN A 11 11.63 -31.64 7.87
CA GLN A 11 11.49 -30.95 6.59
C GLN A 11 10.47 -29.85 6.76
N VAL A 12 10.87 -28.58 6.57
CA VAL A 12 9.96 -27.42 6.64
C VAL A 12 8.90 -27.61 5.57
N THR A 13 7.62 -27.62 5.95
CA THR A 13 6.51 -27.69 5.01
C THR A 13 6.05 -26.28 4.65
N PHE A 14 5.32 -26.15 3.54
CA PHE A 14 4.72 -24.88 3.15
C PHE A 14 3.87 -24.28 4.29
N GLU A 15 3.08 -25.14 4.94
CA GLU A 15 2.17 -24.71 6.02
C GLU A 15 2.94 -24.15 7.21
N SER A 16 4.05 -24.82 7.61
CA SER A 16 4.89 -24.35 8.72
C SER A 16 5.62 -23.05 8.37
N TRP A 17 6.06 -22.92 7.11
CA TRP A 17 6.72 -21.72 6.62
C TRP A 17 5.75 -20.53 6.57
N LEU A 18 4.54 -20.74 6.03
CA LEU A 18 3.53 -19.67 5.95
C LEU A 18 3.01 -19.28 7.34
N ALA A 19 2.81 -20.26 8.25
CA ALA A 19 2.37 -20.01 9.61
C ALA A 19 3.37 -19.19 10.44
N ALA A 20 4.66 -19.23 10.10
CA ALA A 20 5.67 -18.37 10.74
C ALA A 20 5.49 -16.89 10.35
N ALA A 21 5.06 -16.61 9.11
CA ALA A 21 4.78 -15.25 8.63
C ALA A 21 3.35 -14.78 8.96
N HIS A 22 2.39 -15.72 9.01
CA HIS A 22 0.95 -15.47 9.21
C HIS A 22 0.39 -16.40 10.31
N PRO A 23 0.76 -16.18 11.59
CA PRO A 23 0.32 -17.03 12.69
C PRO A 23 -1.20 -17.00 12.96
N GLU A 24 -1.88 -15.98 12.45
CA GLU A 24 -3.33 -15.82 12.50
C GLU A 24 -4.10 -16.75 11.57
N ILE A 25 -3.43 -17.35 10.56
CA ILE A 25 -4.08 -18.24 9.57
C ILE A 25 -4.00 -19.71 10.02
N PRO A 26 -5.13 -20.39 10.29
CA PRO A 26 -5.13 -21.78 10.71
C PRO A 26 -4.75 -22.72 9.58
N VAL A 27 -3.87 -23.69 9.88
CA VAL A 27 -3.35 -24.67 8.91
C VAL A 27 -4.44 -25.44 8.14
N PRO A 28 -5.54 -25.94 8.75
CA PRO A 28 -6.60 -26.61 8.01
C PRO A 28 -7.24 -25.71 6.94
N GLY A 29 -7.35 -24.41 7.21
CA GLY A 29 -7.85 -23.42 6.26
C GLY A 29 -6.92 -23.24 5.05
N MET A 30 -5.59 -23.27 5.28
CA MET A 30 -4.60 -23.18 4.20
C MET A 30 -4.76 -24.30 3.17
N ALA A 31 -4.85 -25.55 3.63
CA ALA A 31 -5.01 -26.71 2.75
C ALA A 31 -6.32 -26.63 1.93
N ALA A 32 -7.41 -26.21 2.56
CA ALA A 32 -8.70 -26.05 1.89
C ALA A 32 -8.64 -24.95 0.80
N VAL A 33 -8.00 -23.80 1.09
CA VAL A 33 -7.84 -22.71 0.12
C VAL A 33 -7.00 -23.17 -1.07
N LEU A 34 -5.87 -23.83 -0.84
CA LEU A 34 -5.00 -24.33 -1.93
C LEU A 34 -5.71 -25.34 -2.83
N ARG A 35 -6.48 -26.26 -2.25
CA ARG A 35 -7.29 -27.22 -3.01
C ARG A 35 -8.32 -26.49 -3.88
N LEU A 36 -9.11 -25.58 -3.29
CA LEU A 36 -10.15 -24.84 -3.99
C LEU A 36 -9.57 -23.95 -5.10
N ALA A 37 -8.45 -23.26 -4.83
CA ALA A 37 -7.75 -22.44 -5.82
C ALA A 37 -7.19 -23.32 -6.97
N GLY A 38 -6.63 -24.51 -6.64
CA GLY A 38 -6.18 -25.49 -7.64
C GLY A 38 -7.32 -26.04 -8.50
N GLU A 39 -8.53 -26.13 -7.97
CA GLU A 39 -9.75 -26.43 -8.71
C GLU A 39 -10.24 -25.23 -9.55
N GLY A 40 -9.58 -24.07 -9.45
CA GLY A 40 -9.85 -22.84 -10.20
C GLY A 40 -10.95 -21.97 -9.58
N ALA A 41 -11.21 -22.11 -8.27
CA ALA A 41 -12.11 -21.20 -7.56
C ALA A 41 -11.41 -19.83 -7.35
N THR A 42 -12.16 -18.75 -7.56
CA THR A 42 -11.66 -17.37 -7.36
C THR A 42 -11.68 -16.98 -5.89
N VAL A 43 -10.85 -15.99 -5.51
CA VAL A 43 -10.78 -15.49 -4.12
C VAL A 43 -12.13 -15.04 -3.58
N PRO A 44 -12.93 -14.19 -4.30
CA PRO A 44 -14.25 -13.79 -3.80
C PRO A 44 -15.22 -14.96 -3.63
N PHE A 45 -15.17 -15.96 -4.51
CA PHE A 45 -16.02 -17.15 -4.40
C PHE A 45 -15.66 -18.01 -3.18
N ILE A 46 -14.36 -18.23 -2.94
CA ILE A 46 -13.90 -18.99 -1.77
C ILE A 46 -14.32 -18.27 -0.49
N ALA A 47 -14.07 -16.96 -0.39
CA ALA A 47 -14.39 -16.16 0.79
C ALA A 47 -15.89 -16.11 1.08
N ARG A 48 -16.73 -16.11 0.06
CA ARG A 48 -18.17 -15.97 0.22
C ARG A 48 -18.91 -17.30 0.37
N TYR A 49 -18.57 -18.29 -0.47
CA TYR A 49 -19.37 -19.51 -0.63
C TYR A 49 -18.70 -20.79 -0.15
N ARG A 50 -17.45 -20.73 0.35
CA ARG A 50 -16.71 -21.89 0.84
C ARG A 50 -16.23 -21.72 2.30
N LYS A 51 -16.90 -20.87 3.07
CA LYS A 51 -16.56 -20.53 4.46
C LYS A 51 -16.48 -21.76 5.38
N GLU A 52 -17.40 -22.73 5.22
CA GLU A 52 -17.38 -23.96 6.02
C GLU A 52 -16.12 -24.80 5.81
N GLN A 53 -15.53 -24.74 4.61
CA GLN A 53 -14.33 -25.49 4.28
C GLN A 53 -13.06 -24.77 4.72
N THR A 54 -13.07 -23.44 4.69
CA THR A 54 -11.89 -22.60 4.99
C THR A 54 -11.82 -22.13 6.44
N GLY A 55 -12.88 -22.36 7.24
CA GLY A 55 -13.00 -21.79 8.60
C GLY A 55 -13.29 -20.30 8.59
N ALA A 56 -14.02 -19.81 7.57
CA ALA A 56 -14.43 -18.42 7.38
C ALA A 56 -13.27 -17.45 7.17
N LEU A 57 -12.18 -17.89 6.52
CA LEU A 57 -11.10 -17.00 6.10
C LEU A 57 -11.63 -15.91 5.17
N ASP A 58 -11.16 -14.68 5.38
CA ASP A 58 -11.48 -13.54 4.55
C ASP A 58 -10.63 -13.50 3.25
N GLU A 59 -10.94 -12.58 2.37
CA GLU A 59 -10.23 -12.42 1.09
C GLU A 59 -8.74 -12.10 1.27
N VAL A 60 -8.37 -11.40 2.36
CA VAL A 60 -6.98 -11.03 2.66
C VAL A 60 -6.18 -12.28 3.02
N ALA A 61 -6.68 -13.09 3.95
CA ALA A 61 -6.06 -14.34 4.36
C ALA A 61 -5.97 -15.35 3.19
N ILE A 62 -7.04 -15.49 2.39
CA ILE A 62 -7.06 -16.35 1.22
C ILE A 62 -5.99 -15.93 0.21
N ARG A 63 -5.86 -14.65 -0.05
CA ARG A 63 -4.85 -14.11 -0.95
C ARG A 63 -3.44 -14.33 -0.42
N ALA A 64 -3.22 -14.08 0.89
CA ALA A 64 -1.93 -14.34 1.53
C ALA A 64 -1.49 -15.81 1.38
N ILE A 65 -2.44 -16.75 1.46
CA ILE A 65 -2.15 -18.18 1.24
C ILE A 65 -1.74 -18.45 -0.21
N ILE A 66 -2.47 -17.91 -1.19
CA ILE A 66 -2.21 -18.14 -2.61
C ILE A 66 -0.87 -17.50 -3.02
N ASP A 67 -0.65 -16.23 -2.67
CA ASP A 67 0.59 -15.50 -2.96
C ASP A 67 1.79 -16.13 -2.22
N GLY A 68 1.59 -16.58 -0.97
CA GLY A 68 2.58 -17.32 -0.21
C GLY A 68 2.96 -18.64 -0.89
N LYS A 69 2.00 -19.36 -1.47
CA LYS A 69 2.28 -20.60 -2.23
C LYS A 69 3.09 -20.33 -3.49
N GLU A 70 2.76 -19.28 -4.24
CA GLU A 70 3.53 -18.87 -5.42
C GLU A 70 4.98 -18.53 -5.04
N ASN A 71 5.18 -17.80 -3.93
CA ASN A 71 6.51 -17.45 -3.43
C ASN A 71 7.29 -18.71 -2.98
N TRP A 72 6.65 -19.59 -2.20
CA TRP A 72 7.23 -20.88 -1.80
C TRP A 72 7.68 -21.70 -2.99
N ASP A 73 6.83 -21.87 -4.01
CA ASP A 73 7.14 -22.63 -5.20
C ASP A 73 8.30 -22.01 -5.99
N SER A 74 8.39 -20.67 -6.00
CA SER A 74 9.51 -19.94 -6.58
C SER A 74 10.83 -20.23 -5.85
N ILE A 75 10.81 -20.24 -4.51
CA ILE A 75 11.97 -20.57 -3.67
C ILE A 75 12.41 -22.04 -3.92
N CYS A 76 11.47 -22.98 -3.91
CA CYS A 76 11.76 -24.39 -4.16
C CYS A 76 12.34 -24.63 -5.56
N LYS A 77 11.81 -23.96 -6.59
CA LYS A 77 12.37 -23.99 -7.94
C LYS A 77 13.79 -23.42 -7.96
N ARG A 78 14.03 -22.34 -7.22
CA ARG A 78 15.36 -21.73 -7.11
C ARG A 78 16.35 -22.66 -6.41
N GLN A 79 15.96 -23.32 -5.31
CA GLN A 79 16.76 -24.34 -4.63
C GLN A 79 17.17 -25.47 -5.60
N THR A 80 16.18 -26.01 -6.33
CA THR A 80 16.42 -27.10 -7.30
C THR A 80 17.40 -26.66 -8.39
N PHE A 81 17.25 -25.45 -8.92
CA PHE A 81 18.17 -24.90 -9.92
C PHE A 81 19.59 -24.76 -9.36
N ILE A 82 19.74 -24.22 -8.14
CA ILE A 82 21.05 -24.02 -7.51
C ILE A 82 21.75 -25.36 -7.28
N LEU A 83 21.05 -26.34 -6.70
CA LEU A 83 21.57 -27.69 -6.48
C LEU A 83 22.03 -28.33 -7.78
N GLY A 84 21.21 -28.28 -8.83
CA GLY A 84 21.57 -28.87 -10.13
C GLY A 84 22.77 -28.19 -10.78
N GLU A 85 22.89 -26.87 -10.65
CA GLU A 85 24.00 -26.11 -11.22
C GLU A 85 25.33 -26.39 -10.50
N ILE A 86 25.33 -26.48 -9.15
CA ILE A 86 26.53 -26.81 -8.36
C ILE A 86 26.93 -28.28 -8.58
N GLU A 87 25.97 -29.20 -8.68
CA GLU A 87 26.19 -30.60 -8.98
C GLU A 87 26.83 -30.80 -10.38
N ARG A 88 26.34 -30.08 -11.38
CA ARG A 88 26.90 -30.04 -12.74
C ARG A 88 28.37 -29.60 -12.75
N GLN A 89 28.74 -28.72 -11.81
CA GLN A 89 30.14 -28.29 -11.62
C GLN A 89 30.98 -29.30 -10.82
N GLY A 90 30.39 -30.38 -10.29
CA GLY A 90 31.09 -31.35 -9.45
C GLY A 90 31.51 -30.82 -8.09
N LYS A 91 30.91 -29.76 -7.60
CA LYS A 91 31.28 -29.06 -6.36
C LYS A 91 30.26 -29.20 -5.23
N LEU A 92 29.20 -29.97 -5.41
CA LEU A 92 28.16 -30.15 -4.42
C LEU A 92 28.57 -31.17 -3.35
N THR A 93 28.82 -30.65 -2.14
CA THR A 93 29.09 -31.49 -0.96
C THR A 93 27.78 -31.81 -0.23
N ASP A 94 27.77 -32.88 0.60
CA ASP A 94 26.58 -33.24 1.39
C ASP A 94 26.18 -32.12 2.37
N GLU A 95 27.18 -31.46 2.97
CA GLU A 95 26.93 -30.32 3.86
C GLU A 95 26.28 -29.16 3.11
N LEU A 96 26.80 -28.77 1.94
CA LEU A 96 26.23 -27.70 1.13
C LEU A 96 24.83 -28.06 0.63
N ARG A 97 24.62 -29.32 0.23
CA ARG A 97 23.28 -29.82 -0.14
C ARG A 97 22.29 -29.65 1.01
N ALA A 98 22.67 -30.04 2.24
CA ALA A 98 21.83 -29.90 3.42
C ALA A 98 21.50 -28.43 3.73
N ARG A 99 22.50 -27.54 3.67
CA ARG A 99 22.32 -26.11 3.89
C ARG A 99 21.35 -25.49 2.87
N ILE A 100 21.53 -25.78 1.57
CA ILE A 100 20.67 -25.25 0.50
C ILE A 100 19.24 -25.80 0.66
N SER A 101 19.09 -27.12 0.86
CA SER A 101 17.77 -27.75 0.98
C SER A 101 16.99 -27.33 2.25
N GLY A 102 17.71 -26.96 3.32
CA GLY A 102 17.12 -26.50 4.59
C GLY A 102 16.80 -25.01 4.64
N THR A 103 17.14 -24.25 3.60
CA THR A 103 17.03 -22.78 3.60
C THR A 103 15.89 -22.32 2.70
N TYR A 104 14.95 -21.57 3.26
CA TYR A 104 13.84 -20.93 2.54
C TYR A 104 13.95 -19.40 2.55
N ASP A 105 15.11 -18.87 2.91
CA ASP A 105 15.48 -17.47 2.81
C ASP A 105 16.20 -17.23 1.48
N LEU A 106 15.60 -16.46 0.58
CA LEU A 106 16.14 -16.20 -0.76
C LEU A 106 17.50 -15.47 -0.73
N PRO A 107 17.72 -14.43 0.09
CA PRO A 107 19.05 -13.83 0.26
C PRO A 107 20.15 -14.85 0.63
N LEU A 108 19.90 -15.70 1.61
CA LEU A 108 20.85 -16.72 2.02
C LEU A 108 21.09 -17.78 0.92
N LEU A 109 20.05 -18.19 0.18
CA LEU A 109 20.19 -19.07 -0.99
C LEU A 109 21.09 -18.46 -2.06
N GLU A 110 20.93 -17.18 -2.34
CA GLU A 110 21.77 -16.48 -3.31
C GLU A 110 23.22 -16.34 -2.83
N ASP A 111 23.43 -16.12 -1.53
CA ASP A 111 24.77 -16.08 -0.93
C ASP A 111 25.48 -17.46 -0.99
N LEU A 112 24.77 -18.55 -0.70
CA LEU A 112 25.29 -19.92 -0.83
C LEU A 112 25.66 -20.27 -2.29
N TYR A 113 24.92 -19.72 -3.26
CA TYR A 113 25.19 -19.93 -4.67
C TYR A 113 26.26 -19.01 -5.25
N LEU A 114 26.55 -17.87 -4.61
CA LEU A 114 27.43 -16.82 -5.15
C LEU A 114 28.82 -17.31 -5.60
N PRO A 115 29.53 -18.21 -4.86
CA PRO A 115 30.82 -18.74 -5.29
C PRO A 115 30.77 -19.60 -6.56
N TYR A 116 29.60 -20.11 -6.93
CA TYR A 116 29.37 -21.03 -8.04
C TYR A 116 28.76 -20.38 -9.28
N LYS A 117 28.34 -19.11 -9.17
CA LYS A 117 27.81 -18.33 -10.31
C LYS A 117 28.88 -18.16 -11.39
N GLN A 118 28.49 -18.29 -12.66
CA GLN A 118 29.34 -17.88 -13.76
C GLN A 118 29.65 -16.39 -13.65
N LYS A 119 30.94 -16.06 -13.59
CA LYS A 119 31.40 -14.69 -13.39
C LYS A 119 31.90 -14.13 -14.72
N ARG A 120 31.77 -12.82 -14.87
CA ARG A 120 32.54 -12.08 -15.86
C ARG A 120 34.02 -12.14 -15.46
N LYS A 121 34.95 -11.80 -16.37
CA LYS A 121 36.39 -11.82 -16.12
C LYS A 121 36.76 -10.82 -15.00
N THR A 122 36.81 -11.32 -13.74
CA THR A 122 37.19 -10.56 -12.54
C THR A 122 38.70 -10.57 -12.37
N LYS A 123 39.25 -9.70 -11.51
CA LYS A 123 40.69 -9.73 -11.17
C LYS A 123 41.08 -11.05 -10.52
N ALA A 124 40.24 -11.64 -9.69
CA ALA A 124 40.47 -12.95 -9.08
C ALA A 124 40.49 -14.07 -10.13
N VAL A 125 39.62 -14.02 -11.15
CA VAL A 125 39.63 -14.97 -12.27
C VAL A 125 40.95 -14.85 -13.05
N ILE A 126 41.37 -13.62 -13.36
CA ILE A 126 42.64 -13.35 -14.05
C ILE A 126 43.83 -13.90 -13.22
N ALA A 127 43.81 -13.70 -11.89
CA ALA A 127 44.85 -14.22 -11.00
C ALA A 127 44.88 -15.76 -10.96
N ARG A 128 43.71 -16.45 -10.98
CA ARG A 128 43.66 -17.91 -11.11
C ARG A 128 44.20 -18.40 -12.45
N GLU A 129 43.81 -17.73 -13.55
CA GLU A 129 44.34 -18.03 -14.89
C GLU A 129 45.87 -17.85 -14.93
N ALA A 130 46.39 -16.88 -14.18
CA ALA A 130 47.85 -16.70 -14.00
C ALA A 130 48.52 -17.74 -13.10
N GLY A 131 47.76 -18.64 -12.48
CA GLY A 131 48.26 -19.71 -11.61
C GLY A 131 48.60 -19.27 -10.19
N LEU A 132 48.00 -18.18 -9.68
CA LEU A 132 48.29 -17.62 -8.35
C LEU A 132 47.47 -18.24 -7.22
N GLU A 133 46.55 -19.15 -7.52
CA GLU A 133 45.69 -19.81 -6.51
C GLU A 133 46.47 -20.58 -5.44
N PRO A 134 47.55 -21.31 -5.77
CA PRO A 134 48.36 -21.97 -4.74
C PRO A 134 49.05 -20.98 -3.78
N LEU A 135 49.42 -19.79 -4.26
CA LEU A 135 49.99 -18.73 -3.41
C LEU A 135 48.90 -18.15 -2.48
N ALA A 136 47.70 -17.92 -3.01
CA ALA A 136 46.56 -17.47 -2.20
C ALA A 136 46.16 -18.47 -1.12
N ASN A 137 46.15 -19.78 -1.45
CA ASN A 137 45.89 -20.85 -0.51
C ASN A 137 47.00 -20.95 0.56
N TRP A 138 48.27 -20.85 0.19
CA TRP A 138 49.37 -20.85 1.16
C TRP A 138 49.25 -19.65 2.14
N LEU A 139 48.99 -18.45 1.65
CA LEU A 139 48.75 -17.27 2.50
C LEU A 139 47.59 -17.50 3.47
N TRP A 140 46.49 -18.06 2.98
CA TRP A 140 45.31 -18.38 3.77
C TRP A 140 45.61 -19.42 4.85
N ASP A 141 46.24 -20.54 4.47
CA ASP A 141 46.52 -21.66 5.37
C ASP A 141 47.53 -21.28 6.46
N CYS A 142 48.55 -20.49 6.12
CA CYS A 142 49.49 -19.93 7.12
C CYS A 142 48.78 -18.95 8.06
N GLY A 143 47.90 -18.08 7.51
CA GLY A 143 47.14 -17.14 8.32
C GLY A 143 46.17 -17.79 9.29
N HIS A 144 45.78 -19.05 9.02
CA HIS A 144 44.87 -19.83 9.90
C HIS A 144 45.65 -20.90 10.72
N GLY A 145 46.96 -21.01 10.51
CA GLY A 145 47.79 -22.00 11.22
C GLY A 145 47.59 -23.45 10.76
N LEU A 146 47.00 -23.65 9.58
CA LEU A 146 46.83 -24.94 8.93
C LEU A 146 48.15 -25.41 8.33
N VAL A 147 49.00 -24.45 7.94
CA VAL A 147 50.37 -24.67 7.45
C VAL A 147 51.31 -23.76 8.25
N THR A 148 52.48 -24.31 8.66
CA THR A 148 53.53 -23.53 9.31
C THR A 148 54.59 -23.17 8.23
N PRO A 149 54.87 -21.86 8.00
CA PRO A 149 55.92 -21.46 7.08
C PRO A 149 57.28 -22.08 7.47
N ALA A 150 58.11 -22.39 6.51
CA ALA A 150 59.48 -22.83 6.78
C ALA A 150 60.27 -21.70 7.48
N PRO A 151 61.31 -22.04 8.31
CA PRO A 151 62.14 -21.00 8.93
C PRO A 151 62.75 -20.03 7.90
N GLY A 152 62.44 -18.72 8.02
CA GLY A 152 62.88 -17.71 7.08
C GLY A 152 62.01 -17.55 5.81
N GLU A 153 60.95 -18.33 5.63
CA GLU A 153 60.02 -18.17 4.50
C GLU A 153 59.12 -16.95 4.72
N THR A 154 59.17 -16.02 3.79
CA THR A 154 58.35 -14.80 3.77
C THR A 154 57.33 -14.83 2.62
N PRO A 155 56.26 -14.08 2.68
CA PRO A 155 55.32 -13.95 1.56
C PRO A 155 55.99 -13.56 0.25
N ASP A 156 56.94 -12.61 0.27
CA ASP A 156 57.71 -12.16 -0.92
C ASP A 156 58.58 -13.26 -1.48
N GLY A 157 59.29 -13.99 -0.59
CA GLY A 157 60.09 -15.12 -1.01
C GLY A 157 59.27 -16.20 -1.68
N ARG A 158 58.08 -16.51 -1.11
CA ARG A 158 57.15 -17.47 -1.70
C ARG A 158 56.58 -17.01 -3.03
N ALA A 159 56.23 -15.72 -3.12
CA ALA A 159 55.68 -15.09 -4.32
C ALA A 159 56.66 -15.08 -5.51
N SER A 160 57.97 -15.00 -5.23
CA SER A 160 59.00 -15.01 -6.28
C SER A 160 58.97 -16.25 -7.16
N ALA A 161 58.47 -17.38 -6.65
CA ALA A 161 58.29 -18.63 -7.41
C ALA A 161 57.15 -18.55 -8.46
N PHE A 162 56.33 -17.54 -8.42
CA PHE A 162 55.17 -17.34 -9.31
C PHE A 162 55.42 -16.26 -10.38
N ILE A 163 56.58 -15.65 -10.43
CA ILE A 163 56.97 -14.65 -11.45
C ILE A 163 56.94 -15.32 -12.83
N SER A 164 56.26 -14.76 -13.80
CA SER A 164 56.14 -15.25 -15.16
C SER A 164 55.70 -14.15 -16.11
N GLU A 165 56.58 -13.81 -17.07
CA GLU A 165 56.22 -12.84 -18.13
C GLU A 165 55.10 -13.35 -19.03
N GLU A 166 55.06 -14.66 -19.31
CA GLU A 166 54.03 -15.30 -20.13
C GLU A 166 52.64 -15.12 -19.48
N LYS A 167 52.58 -15.23 -18.15
CA LYS A 167 51.35 -15.08 -17.36
C LYS A 167 51.08 -13.63 -16.89
N LYS A 168 51.92 -12.68 -17.34
CA LYS A 168 51.80 -11.25 -16.96
C LYS A 168 51.98 -11.01 -15.46
N VAL A 169 52.85 -11.73 -14.81
CA VAL A 169 53.24 -11.59 -13.40
C VAL A 169 54.71 -11.14 -13.37
N PRO A 170 55.01 -9.84 -13.45
CA PRO A 170 56.35 -9.33 -13.65
C PRO A 170 57.26 -9.44 -12.41
N ASP A 171 56.63 -9.39 -11.21
CA ASP A 171 57.39 -9.39 -9.93
C ASP A 171 56.58 -10.03 -8.81
N ALA A 172 57.20 -10.13 -7.64
CA ALA A 172 56.60 -10.74 -6.43
C ALA A 172 55.41 -9.91 -5.91
N ASP A 173 55.48 -8.60 -6.03
CA ASP A 173 54.37 -7.69 -5.62
C ASP A 173 53.12 -7.93 -6.47
N ALA A 174 53.30 -8.09 -7.80
CA ALA A 174 52.21 -8.45 -8.69
C ALA A 174 51.62 -9.84 -8.37
N ALA A 175 52.46 -10.82 -8.01
CA ALA A 175 52.00 -12.15 -7.58
C ALA A 175 51.21 -12.08 -6.29
N LEU A 176 51.69 -11.35 -5.28
CA LEU A 176 50.96 -11.12 -4.01
C LEU A 176 49.65 -10.34 -4.25
N ALA A 177 49.68 -9.29 -5.08
CA ALA A 177 48.47 -8.56 -5.40
C ALA A 177 47.41 -9.48 -6.05
N GLY A 178 47.78 -10.35 -6.98
CA GLY A 178 46.88 -11.33 -7.57
C GLY A 178 46.36 -12.37 -6.57
N ALA A 179 47.20 -12.87 -5.70
CA ALA A 179 46.80 -13.78 -4.63
C ALA A 179 45.80 -13.10 -3.65
N VAL A 180 46.05 -11.85 -3.31
CA VAL A 180 45.16 -11.03 -2.48
C VAL A 180 43.78 -10.83 -3.14
N GLU A 181 43.69 -10.65 -4.47
CA GLU A 181 42.40 -10.56 -5.18
C GLU A 181 41.57 -11.85 -5.08
N ILE A 182 42.23 -13.03 -5.07
CA ILE A 182 41.57 -14.32 -4.84
C ILE A 182 41.01 -14.39 -3.41
N ILE A 183 41.77 -13.92 -2.42
CA ILE A 183 41.35 -13.89 -1.01
C ILE A 183 40.20 -12.88 -0.79
N ILE A 184 40.26 -11.73 -1.45
CA ILE A 184 39.15 -10.75 -1.43
C ILE A 184 37.86 -11.40 -1.94
N GLU A 185 37.92 -12.13 -3.05
CA GLU A 185 36.74 -12.84 -3.59
C GLU A 185 36.23 -13.88 -2.60
N ARG A 186 37.13 -14.72 -2.02
CA ARG A 186 36.77 -15.72 -1.00
C ARG A 186 36.03 -15.12 0.20
N LEU A 187 36.49 -13.98 0.70
CA LEU A 187 35.87 -13.29 1.85
C LEU A 187 34.55 -12.63 1.45
N SER A 188 34.50 -12.01 0.28
CA SER A 188 33.29 -11.28 -0.16
C SER A 188 32.14 -12.20 -0.54
N GLU A 189 32.43 -13.46 -0.87
CA GLU A 189 31.45 -14.49 -1.24
C GLU A 189 31.12 -15.47 -0.10
N ASN A 190 31.72 -15.25 1.08
CA ASN A 190 31.43 -16.09 2.24
C ASN A 190 29.99 -15.80 2.74
N ALA A 191 29.12 -16.81 2.63
CA ALA A 191 27.69 -16.68 2.97
C ALA A 191 27.48 -16.34 4.44
N ASP A 192 28.31 -16.86 5.36
CA ASP A 192 28.16 -16.61 6.79
C ASP A 192 28.56 -15.17 7.16
N LEU A 193 29.65 -14.63 6.57
CA LEU A 193 30.06 -13.24 6.73
C LEU A 193 29.02 -12.27 6.14
N ARG A 194 28.45 -12.58 4.98
CA ARG A 194 27.40 -11.79 4.36
C ARG A 194 26.13 -11.78 5.21
N THR A 195 25.71 -12.96 5.69
CA THR A 195 24.55 -13.10 6.58
C THR A 195 24.77 -12.32 7.89
N ALA A 196 25.92 -12.46 8.53
CA ALA A 196 26.24 -11.71 9.75
C ALA A 196 26.23 -10.19 9.49
N THR A 197 26.83 -9.74 8.39
CA THR A 197 26.82 -8.30 8.00
C THR A 197 25.40 -7.80 7.78
N ARG A 198 24.56 -8.55 7.06
CA ARG A 198 23.14 -8.21 6.81
C ARG A 198 22.38 -8.09 8.12
N SER A 199 22.49 -9.08 9.01
CA SER A 199 21.81 -9.07 10.31
C SER A 199 22.24 -7.85 11.14
N ARG A 200 23.54 -7.53 11.18
CA ARG A 200 24.02 -6.36 11.92
C ARG A 200 23.45 -5.04 11.38
N TYR A 201 23.39 -4.88 10.05
CA TYR A 201 22.76 -3.68 9.47
C TYR A 201 21.23 -3.64 9.69
N MET A 202 20.54 -4.79 9.67
CA MET A 202 19.10 -4.85 9.96
C MET A 202 18.81 -4.52 11.42
N ASP A 203 19.65 -4.97 12.36
CA ASP A 203 19.42 -4.83 13.80
C ASP A 203 19.90 -3.47 14.35
N ASP A 204 21.10 -3.04 13.97
CA ASP A 204 21.78 -1.88 14.55
C ASP A 204 22.08 -0.78 13.53
N GLY A 205 21.75 -1.00 12.28
CA GLY A 205 22.00 -0.04 11.19
C GLY A 205 21.10 1.18 11.23
N PHE A 206 21.60 2.24 10.63
CA PHE A 206 20.90 3.50 10.40
C PHE A 206 20.89 3.86 8.94
N THR A 207 19.75 4.29 8.45
CA THR A 207 19.65 4.98 7.17
C THR A 207 19.92 6.46 7.38
N LYS A 208 20.86 7.01 6.65
CA LYS A 208 21.32 8.41 6.76
C LYS A 208 21.11 9.14 5.47
N THR A 209 20.60 10.36 5.55
CA THR A 209 20.49 11.23 4.38
C THR A 209 21.27 12.53 4.60
N THR A 210 21.88 13.00 3.52
CA THR A 210 22.52 14.33 3.47
C THR A 210 22.02 15.09 2.26
N LYS A 211 22.32 16.40 2.24
CA LYS A 211 21.97 17.28 1.11
C LYS A 211 22.65 16.80 -0.17
N GLY A 212 21.86 16.54 -1.21
CA GLY A 212 22.33 16.14 -2.52
C GLY A 212 22.81 17.31 -3.40
N GLU A 213 23.44 17.00 -4.53
CA GLU A 213 24.01 18.00 -5.44
C GLU A 213 22.95 18.88 -6.12
N LYS A 214 21.74 18.32 -6.39
CA LYS A 214 20.65 19.05 -7.05
C LYS A 214 19.62 19.63 -6.06
N ALA A 215 19.97 19.73 -4.77
CA ALA A 215 19.05 20.23 -3.76
C ALA A 215 18.64 21.69 -4.03
N LYS A 216 17.33 21.90 -4.13
CA LYS A 216 16.71 23.18 -4.38
C LYS A 216 16.64 24.03 -3.08
N SER A 217 16.41 25.35 -3.24
CA SER A 217 16.13 26.23 -2.13
C SER A 217 14.97 27.16 -2.51
N PRO A 218 13.81 27.07 -1.82
CA PRO A 218 13.45 26.10 -0.78
C PRO A 218 13.23 24.68 -1.33
N SER A 219 13.55 23.64 -0.54
CA SER A 219 13.33 22.24 -0.88
C SER A 219 12.22 21.63 -0.02
N LYS A 220 11.40 20.77 -0.63
CA LYS A 220 10.42 19.93 0.10
C LYS A 220 11.07 18.86 0.98
N PHE A 221 12.38 18.61 0.77
CA PHE A 221 13.18 17.63 1.52
C PHE A 221 14.08 18.26 2.57
N GLU A 222 13.92 19.54 2.91
CA GLU A 222 14.82 20.26 3.82
C GLU A 222 14.96 19.55 5.19
N ASN A 223 13.88 18.94 5.69
CA ASN A 223 13.89 18.17 6.94
C ASN A 223 14.74 16.90 6.89
N TYR A 224 15.13 16.45 5.70
CA TYR A 224 15.94 15.27 5.46
C TYR A 224 17.37 15.60 5.03
N PHE A 225 17.80 16.86 5.02
CA PHE A 225 19.17 17.23 4.63
C PHE A 225 20.25 16.79 5.63
N ALA A 226 19.87 16.45 6.86
CA ALA A 226 20.72 15.87 7.89
C ALA A 226 19.85 14.99 8.79
N TYR A 227 19.39 13.86 8.27
CA TYR A 227 18.47 12.98 8.96
C TYR A 227 19.04 11.57 9.07
N GLU A 228 18.88 10.95 10.22
CA GLU A 228 19.20 9.54 10.43
C GLU A 228 18.06 8.83 11.19
N GLU A 229 17.79 7.58 10.80
CA GLU A 229 16.78 6.75 11.44
C GLU A 229 17.22 5.30 11.43
N ARG A 230 16.94 4.58 12.52
CA ARG A 230 17.25 3.15 12.62
C ARG A 230 16.50 2.35 11.54
N VAL A 231 17.20 1.37 10.95
CA VAL A 231 16.60 0.42 9.98
C VAL A 231 15.39 -0.28 10.60
N GLN A 232 15.50 -0.79 11.83
CA GLN A 232 14.39 -1.44 12.55
C GLN A 232 13.15 -0.53 12.72
N VAL A 233 13.33 0.79 12.87
CA VAL A 233 12.21 1.73 12.97
C VAL A 233 11.55 1.91 11.61
N LEU A 234 12.34 1.98 10.53
CA LEU A 234 11.83 2.10 9.16
C LEU A 234 11.19 0.81 8.64
N MET A 235 11.56 -0.35 9.16
CA MET A 235 10.92 -1.64 8.88
C MET A 235 9.51 -1.77 9.45
N LYS A 236 9.07 -0.82 10.26
CA LYS A 236 7.69 -0.79 10.76
C LYS A 236 6.77 -0.12 9.76
N PRO A 237 5.62 -0.74 9.39
CA PRO A 237 4.68 -0.20 8.42
C PRO A 237 4.23 1.23 8.68
N GLU A 238 4.07 1.63 9.95
CA GLU A 238 3.67 2.98 10.35
C GLU A 238 4.69 4.07 9.99
N ASN A 239 5.96 3.71 9.77
CA ASN A 239 7.04 4.62 9.41
C ASN A 239 7.39 4.61 7.92
N SER A 240 6.66 3.86 7.11
CA SER A 240 6.88 3.70 5.66
C SER A 240 6.98 5.04 4.90
N HIS A 241 6.17 6.01 5.30
CA HIS A 241 6.15 7.35 4.70
C HIS A 241 7.50 8.09 4.82
N ARG A 242 8.27 7.84 5.89
CA ARG A 242 9.60 8.44 6.08
C ARG A 242 10.59 7.89 5.06
N TYR A 243 10.62 6.57 4.91
CA TYR A 243 11.49 5.93 3.92
C TYR A 243 11.13 6.33 2.49
N LEU A 244 9.83 6.38 2.15
CA LEU A 244 9.38 6.82 0.82
C LEU A 244 9.78 8.28 0.55
N ALA A 245 9.70 9.17 1.55
CA ALA A 245 10.14 10.55 1.41
C ALA A 245 11.66 10.65 1.15
N MET A 246 12.50 9.94 1.94
CA MET A 246 13.94 9.89 1.73
C MET A 246 14.29 9.32 0.35
N ARG A 247 13.65 8.22 -0.04
CA ARG A 247 13.86 7.58 -1.32
C ARG A 247 13.48 8.48 -2.50
N ARG A 248 12.35 9.21 -2.43
CA ARG A 248 11.97 10.20 -3.44
C ARG A 248 13.01 11.31 -3.56
N GLY A 249 13.47 11.86 -2.43
CA GLY A 249 14.52 12.89 -2.43
C GLY A 249 15.83 12.39 -3.03
N TRP A 250 16.20 11.14 -2.78
CA TRP A 250 17.35 10.49 -3.40
C TRP A 250 17.19 10.30 -4.92
N MET A 251 16.01 9.83 -5.36
CA MET A 251 15.70 9.70 -6.78
C MET A 251 15.65 11.04 -7.53
N GLU A 252 15.27 12.13 -6.86
CA GLU A 252 15.32 13.50 -7.38
C GLU A 252 16.71 14.14 -7.25
N GLU A 253 17.70 13.42 -6.71
CA GLU A 253 19.09 13.86 -6.46
C GLU A 253 19.18 15.08 -5.51
N GLU A 254 18.10 15.40 -4.78
CA GLU A 254 18.11 16.41 -3.74
C GLU A 254 18.65 15.88 -2.40
N LEU A 255 18.68 14.55 -2.23
CA LEU A 255 19.29 13.86 -1.09
C LEU A 255 20.32 12.84 -1.57
N THR A 256 21.33 12.57 -0.73
CA THR A 256 22.08 11.33 -0.77
C THR A 256 21.48 10.38 0.27
N LEU A 257 21.60 9.07 0.06
CA LEU A 257 21.05 8.05 0.95
C LEU A 257 22.12 6.99 1.19
N HIS A 258 22.48 6.76 2.44
CA HIS A 258 23.54 5.85 2.85
C HIS A 258 23.09 4.99 4.04
N LEU A 259 23.66 3.78 4.12
CA LEU A 259 23.55 2.89 5.27
C LEU A 259 24.82 2.99 6.13
N GLY A 260 24.69 3.04 7.46
CA GLY A 260 25.82 3.10 8.38
C GLY A 260 25.42 2.73 9.80
N GLY A 261 26.35 2.77 10.72
CA GLY A 261 26.06 2.69 12.15
C GLY A 261 25.63 4.05 12.72
N PRO A 262 25.36 4.14 14.04
CA PRO A 262 24.99 5.39 14.68
C PRO A 262 26.06 6.45 14.47
N THR A 263 25.65 7.71 14.24
CA THR A 263 26.60 8.82 14.19
C THR A 263 27.19 9.03 15.60
N PRO A 264 28.52 8.92 15.77
CA PRO A 264 29.14 9.16 17.07
C PRO A 264 28.79 10.57 17.57
N ARG A 265 28.29 10.68 18.80
CA ARG A 265 28.14 11.99 19.43
C ARG A 265 29.53 12.56 19.68
N GLU A 266 29.79 13.76 19.18
CA GLU A 266 31.05 14.45 19.49
C GLU A 266 31.28 14.44 20.99
N PRO A 267 32.48 14.01 21.46
CA PRO A 267 32.82 14.23 22.86
C PRO A 267 32.86 15.74 23.11
N ALA A 268 32.19 16.18 24.15
CA ALA A 268 32.24 17.58 24.61
C ALA A 268 33.70 18.08 24.59
N GLU A 269 33.92 19.21 23.93
CA GLU A 269 35.19 19.88 23.62
C GLU A 269 36.32 19.57 24.60
N ALA A 270 37.30 18.78 24.15
CA ALA A 270 38.62 18.74 24.79
C ALA A 270 39.49 19.74 24.00
N GLU A 271 39.76 20.85 24.61
CA GLU A 271 40.63 21.92 24.09
C GLU A 271 41.96 21.34 23.56
N GLY A 272 42.25 21.56 22.28
CA GLY A 272 43.62 21.56 21.78
C GLY A 272 44.17 20.34 21.05
N LYS A 273 43.42 19.31 20.69
CA LYS A 273 43.87 18.23 19.77
C LYS A 273 42.98 18.15 18.53
N ARG A 274 43.62 18.03 17.34
CA ARG A 274 42.90 17.74 16.08
C ARG A 274 41.85 16.66 16.39
N ALA A 275 40.59 17.01 16.27
CA ALA A 275 39.48 16.09 16.43
C ALA A 275 39.71 14.84 15.55
N ALA A 276 39.83 13.67 16.17
CA ALA A 276 39.85 12.39 15.44
C ALA A 276 38.54 12.29 14.64
N VAL A 277 38.64 11.91 13.38
CA VAL A 277 37.46 11.66 12.56
C VAL A 277 36.57 10.67 13.30
N PRO A 278 35.30 10.99 13.58
CA PRO A 278 34.41 10.09 14.27
C PRO A 278 34.30 8.79 13.52
N VAL A 279 34.66 7.69 14.15
CA VAL A 279 34.62 6.36 13.51
C VAL A 279 33.27 5.72 13.78
N ASP A 280 32.65 5.15 12.76
CA ASP A 280 31.39 4.42 12.86
C ASP A 280 31.63 3.09 13.63
N PRO A 281 31.03 2.91 14.84
CA PRO A 281 31.28 1.72 15.65
C PRO A 281 30.86 0.42 14.96
N LEU A 282 29.77 0.43 14.20
CA LEU A 282 29.29 -0.73 13.45
C LEU A 282 30.29 -1.10 12.35
N ALA A 283 30.82 -0.11 11.65
CA ALA A 283 31.83 -0.36 10.59
C ALA A 283 33.13 -0.94 11.16
N GLU A 284 33.54 -0.52 12.38
CA GLU A 284 34.71 -1.12 13.06
C GLU A 284 34.46 -2.55 13.51
N GLU A 285 33.30 -2.83 14.09
CA GLU A 285 32.93 -4.18 14.49
C GLU A 285 32.89 -5.14 13.30
N LEU A 286 32.24 -4.74 12.19
CA LEU A 286 32.23 -5.50 10.96
C LEU A 286 33.63 -5.70 10.39
N LEU A 287 34.49 -4.70 10.45
CA LEU A 287 35.88 -4.82 10.02
C LEU A 287 36.65 -5.82 10.88
N ALA A 288 36.49 -5.77 12.19
CA ALA A 288 37.13 -6.72 13.11
C ALA A 288 36.68 -8.16 12.83
N MET A 289 35.40 -8.39 12.54
CA MET A 289 34.85 -9.70 12.15
C MET A 289 35.49 -10.21 10.86
N PHE A 290 35.63 -9.37 9.84
CA PHE A 290 36.25 -9.74 8.58
C PHE A 290 37.76 -9.99 8.73
N GLU A 291 38.47 -9.18 9.52
CA GLU A 291 39.90 -9.38 9.80
C GLU A 291 40.15 -10.69 10.58
N ALA A 292 39.28 -11.01 11.54
CA ALA A 292 39.33 -12.28 12.25
C ALA A 292 39.06 -13.49 11.35
N ALA A 293 38.12 -13.38 10.42
CA ALA A 293 37.82 -14.41 9.44
C ALA A 293 38.92 -14.55 8.38
N ALA A 294 39.68 -13.51 8.11
CA ALA A 294 40.80 -13.55 7.15
C ALA A 294 42.09 -14.12 7.76
N CYS A 295 42.33 -13.89 9.06
CA CYS A 295 43.57 -14.27 9.71
C CYS A 295 43.38 -14.49 11.21
N SER A 296 43.55 -15.76 11.66
CA SER A 296 43.54 -16.12 13.08
C SER A 296 44.93 -16.12 13.74
N LYS A 297 46.02 -15.95 12.95
CA LYS A 297 47.40 -15.91 13.40
C LYS A 297 48.04 -14.55 13.13
N PRO A 298 47.90 -13.58 14.04
CA PRO A 298 48.37 -12.22 13.82
C PRO A 298 49.89 -12.10 13.67
N ASP A 299 50.64 -13.05 14.20
CA ASP A 299 52.10 -13.08 14.15
C ASP A 299 52.63 -13.61 12.80
N PHE A 300 51.79 -14.07 11.91
CA PHE A 300 52.19 -14.48 10.56
C PHE A 300 52.63 -13.25 9.73
N ALA A 301 53.78 -13.36 9.08
CA ALA A 301 54.35 -12.25 8.29
C ALA A 301 53.38 -11.73 7.18
N GLY A 302 52.53 -12.60 6.67
CA GLY A 302 51.49 -12.23 5.67
C GLY A 302 50.17 -11.70 6.28
N ALA A 303 50.02 -11.63 7.62
CA ALA A 303 48.80 -11.14 8.27
C ALA A 303 48.38 -9.73 7.82
N PRO A 304 49.29 -8.77 7.55
CA PRO A 304 48.93 -7.47 7.01
C PRO A 304 48.24 -7.54 5.62
N LEU A 305 48.67 -8.49 4.77
CA LEU A 305 48.06 -8.71 3.44
C LEU A 305 46.64 -9.27 3.57
N LEU A 306 46.43 -10.22 4.47
CA LEU A 306 45.14 -10.84 4.76
C LEU A 306 44.19 -9.81 5.36
N LYS A 307 44.62 -8.97 6.30
CA LYS A 307 43.83 -7.86 6.85
C LYS A 307 43.50 -6.80 5.80
N LYS A 308 44.43 -6.49 4.89
CA LYS A 308 44.17 -5.61 3.75
C LYS A 308 43.08 -6.19 2.84
N ALA A 309 43.14 -7.51 2.55
CA ALA A 309 42.13 -8.22 1.77
C ALA A 309 40.75 -8.15 2.46
N ALA A 310 40.69 -8.41 3.76
CA ALA A 310 39.46 -8.32 4.57
C ALA A 310 38.80 -6.94 4.49
N ARG A 311 39.60 -5.90 4.67
CA ARG A 311 39.16 -4.50 4.61
C ARG A 311 38.58 -4.15 3.25
N PHE A 312 39.23 -4.61 2.17
CA PHE A 312 38.80 -4.37 0.82
C PHE A 312 37.54 -5.19 0.49
N ALA A 313 37.47 -6.47 0.86
CA ALA A 313 36.30 -7.32 0.70
C ALA A 313 35.07 -6.72 1.35
N LEU A 314 35.19 -6.26 2.60
CA LEU A 314 34.07 -5.62 3.32
C LEU A 314 33.62 -4.33 2.63
N ARG A 315 34.54 -3.37 2.46
CA ARG A 315 34.20 -1.99 2.05
C ARG A 315 33.80 -1.87 0.58
N ALA A 316 34.48 -2.61 -0.30
CA ALA A 316 34.27 -2.47 -1.74
C ALA A 316 33.25 -3.44 -2.32
N HIS A 317 32.97 -4.58 -1.65
CA HIS A 317 32.11 -5.61 -2.19
C HIS A 317 30.93 -5.92 -1.31
N VAL A 318 31.15 -6.20 0.00
CA VAL A 318 30.05 -6.67 0.86
C VAL A 318 29.14 -5.55 1.29
N VAL A 319 29.66 -4.45 1.83
CA VAL A 319 28.84 -3.34 2.31
C VAL A 319 27.94 -2.78 1.19
N PRO A 320 28.44 -2.45 -0.03
CA PRO A 320 27.54 -1.93 -1.08
C PRO A 320 26.47 -2.94 -1.52
N ALA A 321 26.78 -4.24 -1.50
CA ALA A 321 25.81 -5.28 -1.82
C ALA A 321 24.71 -5.39 -0.74
N ILE A 322 25.12 -5.44 0.53
CA ILE A 322 24.19 -5.50 1.67
C ILE A 322 23.36 -4.21 1.80
N GLU A 323 23.96 -3.04 1.53
CA GLU A 323 23.24 -1.77 1.49
C GLU A 323 22.07 -1.83 0.49
N ASN A 324 22.31 -2.33 -0.72
CA ASN A 324 21.26 -2.53 -1.72
C ASN A 324 20.17 -3.52 -1.25
N GLU A 325 20.57 -4.61 -0.56
CA GLU A 325 19.64 -5.59 -0.02
C GLU A 325 18.76 -4.99 1.10
N VAL A 326 19.34 -4.22 2.02
CA VAL A 326 18.62 -3.53 3.08
C VAL A 326 17.66 -2.47 2.50
N HIS A 327 18.11 -1.68 1.54
CA HIS A 327 17.25 -0.73 0.85
C HIS A 327 16.11 -1.41 0.09
N LYS A 328 16.35 -2.59 -0.50
CA LYS A 328 15.31 -3.40 -1.13
C LYS A 328 14.27 -3.85 -0.09
N ALA A 329 14.70 -4.38 1.05
CA ALA A 329 13.81 -4.82 2.13
C ALA A 329 12.98 -3.66 2.70
N LEU A 330 13.61 -2.51 2.96
CA LEU A 330 12.91 -1.29 3.40
C LEU A 330 11.87 -0.83 2.38
N ARG A 331 12.20 -0.90 1.09
CA ARG A 331 11.29 -0.56 0.01
C ARG A 331 10.10 -1.50 -0.04
N GLU A 332 10.31 -2.81 0.07
CA GLU A 332 9.24 -3.81 0.03
C GLU A 332 8.22 -3.57 1.16
N VAL A 333 8.68 -3.33 2.39
CA VAL A 333 7.81 -2.99 3.52
C VAL A 333 7.08 -1.66 3.31
N ALA A 334 7.79 -0.64 2.80
CA ALA A 334 7.21 0.67 2.57
C ALA A 334 6.18 0.66 1.43
N ASP A 335 6.47 -0.06 0.33
CA ASP A 335 5.56 -0.25 -0.80
C ASP A 335 4.29 -0.98 -0.34
N GLU A 336 4.42 -2.08 0.41
CA GLU A 336 3.27 -2.85 0.92
C GLU A 336 2.38 -1.99 1.82
N ALA A 337 2.98 -1.27 2.78
CA ALA A 337 2.23 -0.41 3.70
C ALA A 337 1.49 0.72 2.96
N ALA A 338 2.14 1.36 1.98
CA ALA A 338 1.53 2.43 1.18
C ALA A 338 0.42 1.89 0.27
N ILE A 339 0.65 0.77 -0.42
CA ILE A 339 -0.34 0.13 -1.29
C ILE A 339 -1.58 -0.28 -0.50
N ARG A 340 -1.42 -0.78 0.74
CA ARG A 340 -2.56 -1.10 1.63
C ARG A 340 -3.44 0.13 1.91
N VAL A 341 -2.83 1.28 2.18
CA VAL A 341 -3.56 2.54 2.38
C VAL A 341 -4.28 2.97 1.10
N PHE A 342 -3.63 2.86 -0.06
CA PHE A 342 -4.25 3.21 -1.34
C PHE A 342 -5.41 2.26 -1.67
N ALA A 343 -5.26 0.97 -1.44
CA ALA A 343 -6.29 -0.04 -1.60
C ALA A 343 -7.53 0.27 -0.74
N GLU A 344 -7.33 0.66 0.51
CA GLU A 344 -8.43 1.05 1.41
C GLU A 344 -9.13 2.33 0.96
N ASN A 345 -8.37 3.32 0.50
CA ASN A 345 -8.95 4.56 -0.04
C ASN A 345 -9.78 4.31 -1.31
N VAL A 346 -9.29 3.46 -2.23
CA VAL A 346 -10.06 3.05 -3.42
C VAL A 346 -11.32 2.28 -3.01
N ARG A 347 -11.22 1.35 -2.06
CA ARG A 347 -12.37 0.59 -1.53
C ARG A 347 -13.47 1.53 -1.03
N LYS A 348 -13.12 2.57 -0.26
CA LYS A 348 -14.07 3.55 0.25
C LYS A 348 -14.74 4.37 -0.85
N LEU A 349 -13.97 4.78 -1.86
CA LEU A 349 -14.53 5.48 -3.01
C LEU A 349 -15.53 4.61 -3.78
N LEU A 350 -15.17 3.34 -4.04
CA LEU A 350 -16.04 2.40 -4.75
C LEU A 350 -17.31 2.05 -3.97
N LEU A 351 -17.19 1.90 -2.66
CA LEU A 351 -18.31 1.56 -1.77
C LEU A 351 -19.06 2.78 -1.23
N SER A 352 -18.78 3.98 -1.72
CA SER A 352 -19.54 5.19 -1.36
C SER A 352 -21.02 5.03 -1.66
N ALA A 353 -21.88 5.65 -0.81
CA ALA A 353 -23.31 5.54 -0.90
C ALA A 353 -23.86 6.05 -2.25
N PRO A 354 -24.56 5.24 -3.03
CA PRO A 354 -25.12 5.67 -4.31
C PRO A 354 -26.38 6.53 -4.09
N PHE A 355 -26.53 7.59 -4.89
CA PHE A 355 -27.76 8.38 -4.97
C PHE A 355 -28.91 7.57 -5.56
N GLY A 356 -28.59 6.58 -6.36
CA GLY A 356 -29.51 5.66 -7.02
C GLY A 356 -29.97 6.12 -8.41
N PRO A 357 -30.88 5.36 -9.05
CA PRO A 357 -31.34 5.58 -10.42
C PRO A 357 -32.29 6.77 -10.49
N LYS A 358 -31.77 7.97 -10.53
CA LYS A 358 -32.46 9.23 -10.60
C LYS A 358 -31.74 10.18 -11.53
N ALA A 359 -32.47 11.05 -12.26
CA ALA A 359 -31.84 12.03 -13.15
C ALA A 359 -30.93 12.99 -12.39
N VAL A 360 -29.69 13.17 -12.88
CA VAL A 360 -28.64 13.99 -12.28
C VAL A 360 -28.06 14.95 -13.32
N LEU A 361 -27.78 16.17 -12.88
CA LEU A 361 -27.01 17.13 -13.64
C LEU A 361 -25.58 17.16 -13.13
N GLY A 362 -24.61 16.87 -13.99
CA GLY A 362 -23.19 16.91 -13.67
C GLY A 362 -22.56 18.23 -14.10
N VAL A 363 -21.71 18.77 -13.25
CA VAL A 363 -20.95 20.01 -13.49
C VAL A 363 -19.46 19.68 -13.36
N ASP A 364 -18.73 19.84 -14.47
CA ASP A 364 -17.28 19.78 -14.52
C ASP A 364 -16.73 21.22 -14.43
N PRO A 365 -16.10 21.62 -13.30
CA PRO A 365 -15.71 23.00 -13.05
C PRO A 365 -14.63 23.49 -14.01
N GLY A 366 -14.72 24.76 -14.42
CA GLY A 366 -13.70 25.39 -15.26
C GLY A 366 -13.79 26.91 -15.20
N LEU A 367 -12.74 27.57 -14.68
CA LEU A 367 -12.68 29.01 -14.52
C LEU A 367 -12.68 29.75 -15.87
N ARG A 368 -11.72 29.43 -16.73
CA ARG A 368 -11.49 30.15 -17.99
C ARG A 368 -12.40 29.69 -19.13
N THR A 369 -12.66 28.40 -19.23
CA THR A 369 -13.44 27.81 -20.34
C THR A 369 -14.93 27.66 -20.01
N GLY A 370 -15.36 28.06 -18.82
CA GLY A 370 -16.70 27.82 -18.27
C GLY A 370 -16.84 26.37 -17.76
N CYS A 371 -17.82 26.20 -16.84
CA CYS A 371 -18.22 24.89 -16.33
C CYS A 371 -19.00 24.13 -17.39
N LYS A 372 -18.62 22.90 -17.68
CA LYS A 372 -19.36 22.01 -18.58
C LYS A 372 -20.44 21.30 -17.79
N ILE A 373 -21.64 21.38 -18.34
CA ILE A 373 -22.84 20.80 -17.74
C ILE A 373 -23.30 19.65 -18.61
N ALA A 374 -23.60 18.52 -18.02
CA ALA A 374 -24.22 17.38 -18.69
C ALA A 374 -25.39 16.85 -17.85
N VAL A 375 -26.47 16.46 -18.55
CA VAL A 375 -27.63 15.82 -17.93
C VAL A 375 -27.62 14.34 -18.26
N VAL A 376 -27.81 13.51 -17.23
CA VAL A 376 -28.08 12.08 -17.37
C VAL A 376 -29.46 11.76 -16.80
N ASP A 377 -30.16 10.84 -17.44
CA ASP A 377 -31.46 10.33 -16.98
C ASP A 377 -31.28 9.33 -15.80
N ASP A 378 -32.38 8.72 -15.36
CA ASP A 378 -32.42 7.74 -14.28
C ASP A 378 -31.65 6.44 -14.59
N SER A 379 -31.43 6.13 -15.86
CA SER A 379 -30.62 4.99 -16.30
C SER A 379 -29.14 5.33 -16.50
N GLY A 380 -28.73 6.59 -16.28
CA GLY A 380 -27.39 7.08 -16.54
C GLY A 380 -27.09 7.40 -18.00
N LYS A 381 -28.11 7.40 -18.89
CA LYS A 381 -27.98 7.76 -20.30
C LYS A 381 -27.85 9.28 -20.45
N TYR A 382 -26.90 9.69 -21.30
CA TYR A 382 -26.71 11.09 -21.65
C TYR A 382 -27.95 11.67 -22.38
N VAL A 383 -28.44 12.82 -21.92
CA VAL A 383 -29.58 13.51 -22.47
C VAL A 383 -29.19 14.77 -23.25
N GLY A 384 -28.24 15.55 -22.71
CA GLY A 384 -27.77 16.77 -23.33
C GLY A 384 -26.72 17.48 -22.50
N SER A 385 -26.04 18.48 -23.09
CA SER A 385 -24.99 19.25 -22.43
C SER A 385 -25.01 20.72 -22.81
N THR A 386 -24.42 21.58 -21.95
CA THR A 386 -24.25 23.00 -22.18
C THR A 386 -23.02 23.52 -21.40
N VAL A 387 -22.72 24.82 -21.53
CA VAL A 387 -21.61 25.47 -20.82
C VAL A 387 -22.17 26.65 -20.01
N MET A 388 -21.70 26.75 -18.75
CA MET A 388 -22.03 27.85 -17.82
C MET A 388 -20.76 28.62 -17.49
N HIS A 389 -20.80 29.96 -17.66
CA HIS A 389 -19.70 30.84 -17.32
C HIS A 389 -19.89 31.47 -15.93
N LEU A 390 -18.87 31.42 -15.07
CA LEU A 390 -18.94 31.90 -13.69
C LEU A 390 -18.63 33.39 -13.51
N GLU A 391 -17.84 34.00 -14.41
CA GLU A 391 -17.19 35.29 -14.17
C GLU A 391 -17.88 36.53 -14.77
N SER A 392 -18.83 36.42 -15.70
CA SER A 392 -19.45 37.59 -16.34
C SER A 392 -20.80 37.93 -15.71
N ALA A 393 -21.01 39.21 -15.34
CA ALA A 393 -22.26 39.67 -14.75
C ALA A 393 -23.50 39.44 -15.67
N GLY A 394 -23.34 39.57 -16.99
CA GLY A 394 -24.35 39.19 -17.98
C GLY A 394 -24.46 37.69 -18.21
N GLY A 395 -23.35 36.96 -18.06
CA GLY A 395 -23.28 35.49 -18.12
C GLY A 395 -23.93 34.82 -16.92
N LYS A 396 -23.80 35.39 -15.72
CA LYS A 396 -24.43 34.86 -14.49
C LYS A 396 -25.96 34.84 -14.60
N ALA A 397 -26.58 35.89 -15.07
CA ALA A 397 -28.05 35.98 -15.19
C ALA A 397 -28.60 35.03 -16.29
N GLY A 398 -27.98 34.99 -17.46
CA GLY A 398 -28.38 34.10 -18.57
C GLY A 398 -28.13 32.63 -18.28
N SER A 399 -26.94 32.30 -17.75
CA SER A 399 -26.56 30.93 -17.37
C SER A 399 -27.39 30.41 -16.19
N GLY A 400 -27.76 31.29 -15.23
CA GLY A 400 -28.61 30.92 -14.10
C GLY A 400 -30.01 30.53 -14.51
N ASN A 401 -30.64 31.34 -15.39
CA ASN A 401 -31.98 31.02 -15.91
C ASN A 401 -32.00 29.71 -16.70
N MET A 402 -30.95 29.47 -17.52
CA MET A 402 -30.78 28.22 -18.26
C MET A 402 -30.63 27.01 -17.34
N LEU A 403 -29.81 27.11 -16.29
CA LEU A 403 -29.64 26.06 -15.32
C LEU A 403 -30.94 25.70 -14.59
N ALA A 404 -31.67 26.72 -14.12
CA ALA A 404 -32.94 26.53 -13.46
C ALA A 404 -34.00 25.89 -14.40
N GLU A 405 -33.99 26.27 -15.69
CA GLU A 405 -34.87 25.68 -16.70
C GLU A 405 -34.50 24.20 -16.97
N LEU A 406 -33.21 23.86 -17.09
CA LEU A 406 -32.76 22.50 -17.24
C LEU A 406 -33.16 21.60 -16.06
N VAL A 407 -33.04 22.12 -14.83
CA VAL A 407 -33.42 21.38 -13.62
C VAL A 407 -34.95 21.15 -13.59
N ARG A 408 -35.78 22.14 -13.96
CA ARG A 408 -37.23 21.99 -14.00
C ARG A 408 -37.68 21.01 -15.09
N LYS A 409 -37.22 21.23 -16.33
CA LYS A 409 -37.62 20.42 -17.48
C LYS A 409 -37.06 19.02 -17.49
N GLY A 410 -35.81 18.85 -17.00
CA GLY A 410 -35.12 17.58 -16.99
C GLY A 410 -35.54 16.65 -15.85
N GLY A 411 -36.40 17.06 -14.94
CA GLY A 411 -36.79 16.26 -13.77
C GLY A 411 -35.61 15.94 -12.85
N ILE A 412 -34.59 16.82 -12.83
CA ILE A 412 -33.34 16.63 -12.10
C ILE A 412 -33.59 16.49 -10.60
N ARG A 413 -32.99 15.48 -9.99
CA ARG A 413 -33.13 15.15 -8.56
C ARG A 413 -31.93 15.56 -7.72
N ALA A 414 -30.76 15.75 -8.35
CA ALA A 414 -29.54 16.25 -7.71
C ALA A 414 -28.62 16.92 -8.74
N VAL A 415 -27.77 17.83 -8.27
CA VAL A 415 -26.67 18.38 -9.05
C VAL A 415 -25.37 17.87 -8.47
N ALA A 416 -24.55 17.21 -9.28
CA ALA A 416 -23.22 16.73 -8.96
C ALA A 416 -22.18 17.75 -9.43
N VAL A 417 -21.35 18.28 -8.56
CA VAL A 417 -20.28 19.22 -8.90
C VAL A 417 -18.94 18.57 -8.60
N GLY A 418 -18.01 18.56 -9.58
CA GLY A 418 -16.66 18.08 -9.40
C GLY A 418 -15.90 18.90 -8.34
N ASN A 419 -15.07 18.23 -7.54
CA ASN A 419 -14.33 18.86 -6.43
C ASN A 419 -12.95 19.40 -6.83
N GLY A 420 -12.67 19.53 -8.12
CA GLY A 420 -11.40 20.06 -8.61
C GLY A 420 -11.30 21.58 -8.55
N THR A 421 -10.38 22.11 -9.36
CA THR A 421 -10.15 23.56 -9.42
C THR A 421 -11.44 24.30 -9.80
N ALA A 422 -11.82 25.30 -9.00
CA ALA A 422 -13.10 26.04 -9.11
C ALA A 422 -14.38 25.24 -8.75
N GLY A 423 -14.23 24.06 -8.17
CA GLY A 423 -15.39 23.25 -7.76
C GLY A 423 -16.28 23.95 -6.73
N ARG A 424 -15.68 24.64 -5.76
CA ARG A 424 -16.41 25.35 -4.70
C ARG A 424 -17.13 26.58 -5.23
N GLU A 425 -16.45 27.35 -6.09
CA GLU A 425 -17.04 28.50 -6.75
C GLU A 425 -18.25 28.08 -7.62
N ALA A 426 -18.10 26.97 -8.35
CA ALA A 426 -19.19 26.40 -9.14
C ALA A 426 -20.33 25.91 -8.25
N GLU A 427 -20.05 25.22 -7.15
CA GLU A 427 -21.05 24.76 -6.17
C GLU A 427 -21.86 25.95 -5.62
N THR A 428 -21.19 27.02 -5.18
CA THR A 428 -21.81 28.21 -4.63
C THR A 428 -22.75 28.86 -5.66
N VAL A 429 -22.26 29.07 -6.89
CA VAL A 429 -23.07 29.67 -7.97
C VAL A 429 -24.29 28.81 -8.31
N VAL A 430 -24.11 27.48 -8.40
CA VAL A 430 -25.20 26.54 -8.67
C VAL A 430 -26.25 26.60 -7.55
N ARG A 431 -25.83 26.60 -6.31
CA ARG A 431 -26.70 26.67 -5.13
C ARG A 431 -27.50 27.98 -5.07
N ASP A 432 -26.83 29.10 -5.32
CA ASP A 432 -27.46 30.43 -5.36
C ASP A 432 -28.55 30.51 -6.44
N VAL A 433 -28.22 30.01 -7.64
CA VAL A 433 -29.18 29.95 -8.76
C VAL A 433 -30.39 29.10 -8.43
N LEU A 434 -30.19 27.89 -7.84
CA LEU A 434 -31.29 27.02 -7.48
C LEU A 434 -32.17 27.64 -6.38
N THR A 435 -31.56 28.28 -5.39
CA THR A 435 -32.23 28.95 -4.29
C THR A 435 -33.06 30.15 -4.82
N ALA A 436 -32.45 30.98 -5.67
CA ALA A 436 -33.15 32.12 -6.29
C ALA A 436 -34.33 31.68 -7.18
N ALA A 437 -34.22 30.50 -7.81
CA ALA A 437 -35.28 29.91 -8.63
C ALA A 437 -36.34 29.14 -7.81
N GLY A 438 -36.20 29.05 -6.48
CA GLY A 438 -37.11 28.31 -5.60
C GLY A 438 -37.06 26.80 -5.80
N LEU A 439 -35.91 26.26 -6.24
CA LEU A 439 -35.71 24.84 -6.54
C LEU A 439 -34.98 24.18 -5.38
N ASN A 440 -35.65 23.26 -4.67
CA ASN A 440 -35.08 22.49 -3.58
C ASN A 440 -34.44 21.19 -4.12
N VAL A 441 -33.28 21.29 -4.80
CA VAL A 441 -32.54 20.20 -5.37
C VAL A 441 -31.16 20.17 -4.69
N PRO A 442 -30.74 19.02 -4.12
CA PRO A 442 -29.43 18.93 -3.45
C PRO A 442 -28.29 19.13 -4.43
N VAL A 443 -27.31 19.96 -4.04
CA VAL A 443 -26.03 20.12 -4.72
C VAL A 443 -24.97 19.34 -3.96
N VAL A 444 -24.28 18.43 -4.62
CA VAL A 444 -23.38 17.45 -4.00
C VAL A 444 -22.01 17.54 -4.66
N MET A 445 -20.98 17.75 -3.85
CA MET A 445 -19.59 17.66 -4.32
C MET A 445 -19.23 16.19 -4.57
N VAL A 446 -18.67 15.92 -5.75
CA VAL A 446 -18.27 14.58 -6.20
C VAL A 446 -16.80 14.57 -6.54
N SER A 447 -16.07 13.54 -6.12
CA SER A 447 -14.66 13.38 -6.49
C SER A 447 -14.49 13.24 -8.01
N GLU A 448 -13.70 14.12 -8.59
CA GLU A 448 -13.33 14.05 -10.02
C GLU A 448 -12.03 13.26 -10.27
N ALA A 449 -11.46 12.62 -9.22
CA ALA A 449 -10.25 11.82 -9.36
C ALA A 449 -10.36 10.80 -10.51
N GLY A 450 -9.40 10.83 -11.45
CA GLY A 450 -9.42 10.01 -12.65
C GLY A 450 -10.44 10.37 -13.73
N ALA A 451 -11.28 11.41 -13.55
CA ALA A 451 -12.27 11.81 -14.57
C ALA A 451 -11.62 12.26 -15.88
N SER A 452 -10.49 12.98 -15.80
CA SER A 452 -9.73 13.41 -16.98
C SER A 452 -9.12 12.21 -17.73
N VAL A 453 -8.68 11.16 -17.00
CA VAL A 453 -8.16 9.92 -17.62
C VAL A 453 -9.29 9.15 -18.29
N TYR A 454 -10.45 9.03 -17.63
CA TYR A 454 -11.63 8.42 -18.23
C TYR A 454 -12.04 9.13 -19.51
N SER A 455 -12.20 10.46 -19.48
CA SER A 455 -12.68 11.23 -20.64
C SER A 455 -11.81 11.08 -21.88
N ALA A 456 -10.49 10.84 -21.69
CA ALA A 456 -9.52 10.61 -22.77
C ALA A 456 -9.40 9.13 -23.18
N SER A 457 -9.98 8.20 -22.41
CA SER A 457 -9.84 6.76 -22.62
C SER A 457 -10.59 6.25 -23.85
N ASP A 458 -10.22 5.06 -24.34
CA ASP A 458 -10.93 4.38 -25.42
C ASP A 458 -12.37 4.04 -24.99
N VAL A 459 -12.57 3.68 -23.72
CA VAL A 459 -13.91 3.41 -23.18
C VAL A 459 -14.84 4.61 -23.35
N ALA A 460 -14.37 5.80 -22.99
CA ALA A 460 -15.19 7.02 -23.13
C ALA A 460 -15.39 7.43 -24.60
N ARG A 461 -14.42 7.10 -25.48
CA ARG A 461 -14.56 7.30 -26.93
C ARG A 461 -15.59 6.37 -27.55
N ASP A 462 -15.61 5.12 -27.14
CA ASP A 462 -16.58 4.13 -27.59
C ASP A 462 -18.01 4.45 -27.08
N GLU A 463 -18.14 4.94 -25.83
CA GLU A 463 -19.43 5.37 -25.28
C GLU A 463 -19.96 6.66 -25.93
N PHE A 464 -19.07 7.60 -26.25
CA PHE A 464 -19.42 8.95 -26.72
C PHE A 464 -18.48 9.44 -27.83
N PRO A 465 -18.53 8.84 -29.03
CA PRO A 465 -17.59 9.18 -30.11
C PRO A 465 -17.65 10.65 -30.52
N ASP A 466 -18.84 11.25 -30.50
CA ASP A 466 -19.10 12.62 -31.01
C ASP A 466 -19.02 13.72 -29.95
N LEU A 467 -18.75 13.37 -28.66
CA LEU A 467 -18.73 14.34 -27.59
C LEU A 467 -17.29 14.80 -27.25
N ASP A 468 -17.18 16.09 -26.90
CA ASP A 468 -15.93 16.67 -26.38
C ASP A 468 -15.49 16.01 -25.06
N LEU A 469 -14.17 15.95 -24.83
CA LEU A 469 -13.54 15.37 -23.62
C LEU A 469 -14.15 15.95 -22.32
N THR A 470 -14.40 17.26 -22.29
CA THR A 470 -14.89 17.94 -21.09
C THR A 470 -16.36 17.61 -20.80
N VAL A 471 -17.16 17.36 -21.85
CA VAL A 471 -18.54 16.89 -21.71
C VAL A 471 -18.56 15.46 -21.16
N ARG A 472 -17.67 14.59 -21.63
CA ARG A 472 -17.52 13.22 -21.08
C ARG A 472 -17.15 13.27 -19.59
N GLY A 473 -16.32 14.23 -19.16
CA GLY A 473 -16.00 14.48 -17.75
C GLY A 473 -17.26 14.81 -16.93
N ALA A 474 -18.08 15.74 -17.39
CA ALA A 474 -19.32 16.13 -16.71
C ALA A 474 -20.34 14.97 -16.62
N ILE A 475 -20.45 14.12 -17.67
CA ILE A 475 -21.25 12.89 -17.64
C ILE A 475 -20.74 11.92 -16.56
N SER A 476 -19.43 11.71 -16.50
CA SER A 476 -18.83 10.85 -15.49
C SER A 476 -19.08 11.36 -14.06
N ILE A 477 -18.98 12.66 -13.81
CA ILE A 477 -19.28 13.29 -12.51
C ILE A 477 -20.76 13.02 -12.12
N ALA A 478 -21.69 13.17 -13.06
CA ALA A 478 -23.12 12.88 -12.81
C ALA A 478 -23.34 11.40 -12.46
N ARG A 479 -22.77 10.48 -13.24
CA ARG A 479 -22.91 9.03 -13.03
C ARG A 479 -22.23 8.55 -11.74
N ARG A 480 -21.12 9.17 -11.33
CA ARG A 480 -20.47 8.87 -10.02
C ARG A 480 -21.37 9.19 -8.85
N LEU A 481 -22.24 10.20 -8.95
CA LEU A 481 -23.24 10.45 -7.93
C LEU A 481 -24.35 9.38 -7.97
N GLN A 482 -24.79 8.95 -9.15
CA GLN A 482 -25.80 7.89 -9.27
C GLN A 482 -25.30 6.57 -8.69
N ASP A 483 -24.14 6.09 -9.14
CA ASP A 483 -23.47 4.88 -8.64
C ASP A 483 -21.95 5.00 -8.81
N PRO A 484 -21.20 5.28 -7.71
CA PRO A 484 -19.75 5.39 -7.74
C PRO A 484 -19.06 4.13 -8.28
N LEU A 485 -19.51 2.95 -7.85
CA LEU A 485 -18.91 1.67 -8.25
C LEU A 485 -19.05 1.45 -9.76
N ALA A 486 -20.27 1.59 -10.29
CA ALA A 486 -20.57 1.33 -11.70
C ALA A 486 -19.79 2.26 -12.66
N GLU A 487 -19.48 3.48 -12.22
CA GLU A 487 -18.73 4.43 -13.05
C GLU A 487 -17.21 4.31 -12.84
N LEU A 488 -16.73 4.17 -11.60
CA LEU A 488 -15.29 4.14 -11.30
C LEU A 488 -14.58 2.87 -11.82
N VAL A 489 -15.29 1.76 -11.99
CA VAL A 489 -14.73 0.54 -12.61
C VAL A 489 -14.30 0.75 -14.07
N LYS A 490 -14.72 1.83 -14.72
CA LYS A 490 -14.31 2.21 -16.06
C LYS A 490 -12.95 2.90 -16.10
N VAL A 491 -12.45 3.33 -14.96
CA VAL A 491 -11.18 4.04 -14.79
C VAL A 491 -10.12 3.04 -14.32
N ASP A 492 -8.92 3.07 -14.93
CA ASP A 492 -7.79 2.31 -14.37
C ASP A 492 -7.58 2.74 -12.90
N PRO A 493 -7.68 1.81 -11.94
CA PRO A 493 -7.59 2.15 -10.52
C PRO A 493 -6.33 2.93 -10.13
N LYS A 494 -5.21 2.72 -10.84
CA LYS A 494 -3.98 3.51 -10.66
C LYS A 494 -4.11 4.98 -11.04
N SER A 495 -5.09 5.31 -11.86
CA SER A 495 -5.35 6.70 -12.29
C SER A 495 -6.22 7.45 -11.31
N ILE A 496 -6.77 6.77 -10.30
CA ILE A 496 -7.50 7.38 -9.20
C ILE A 496 -6.45 7.87 -8.20
N GLY A 497 -6.32 9.19 -8.04
CA GLY A 497 -5.36 9.80 -7.10
C GLY A 497 -5.82 9.62 -5.65
N VAL A 498 -5.31 8.58 -4.97
CA VAL A 498 -5.71 8.22 -3.61
C VAL A 498 -4.58 8.26 -2.58
N GLY A 499 -3.38 8.73 -2.98
CA GLY A 499 -2.25 8.80 -2.05
C GLY A 499 -1.04 9.57 -2.56
N GLN A 500 -0.32 10.19 -1.63
CA GLN A 500 0.84 11.05 -1.91
C GLN A 500 2.01 10.33 -2.59
N TYR A 501 2.23 9.05 -2.27
CA TYR A 501 3.37 8.24 -2.74
C TYR A 501 2.97 7.20 -3.80
N GLN A 502 1.80 7.35 -4.41
CA GLN A 502 1.25 6.37 -5.37
C GLN A 502 2.17 6.10 -6.56
N HIS A 503 2.98 7.09 -6.99
CA HIS A 503 3.92 6.96 -8.10
C HIS A 503 5.32 6.49 -7.68
N ASP A 504 5.58 6.32 -6.37
CA ASP A 504 6.89 5.90 -5.85
C ASP A 504 6.97 4.40 -5.56
N VAL A 505 5.81 3.77 -5.38
CA VAL A 505 5.70 2.32 -5.08
C VAL A 505 5.79 1.47 -6.34
N SER A 506 5.95 0.16 -6.17
CA SER A 506 5.98 -0.80 -7.29
C SER A 506 4.70 -0.73 -8.13
N PRO A 507 4.76 -0.35 -9.43
CA PRO A 507 3.56 -0.22 -10.26
C PRO A 507 2.82 -1.55 -10.45
N THR A 508 3.55 -2.67 -10.50
CA THR A 508 2.98 -4.01 -10.66
C THR A 508 2.25 -4.47 -9.41
N ALA A 509 2.86 -4.27 -8.23
CA ALA A 509 2.23 -4.63 -6.95
C ALA A 509 1.00 -3.74 -6.69
N LEU A 510 1.09 -2.44 -6.99
CA LEU A 510 -0.04 -1.52 -6.90
C LEU A 510 -1.20 -1.97 -7.80
N GLN A 511 -0.94 -2.30 -9.07
CA GLN A 511 -1.99 -2.77 -9.99
C GLN A 511 -2.68 -4.02 -9.45
N LYS A 512 -1.89 -5.05 -9.07
CA LYS A 512 -2.43 -6.32 -8.54
C LYS A 512 -3.32 -6.08 -7.33
N SER A 513 -2.91 -5.20 -6.42
CA SER A 513 -3.66 -4.88 -5.21
C SER A 513 -4.95 -4.10 -5.51
N LEU A 514 -4.88 -3.09 -6.38
CA LEU A 514 -6.05 -2.27 -6.72
C LEU A 514 -7.09 -3.05 -7.54
N ASP A 515 -6.66 -3.88 -8.49
CA ASP A 515 -7.58 -4.76 -9.25
C ASP A 515 -8.31 -5.73 -8.29
N ALA A 516 -7.58 -6.27 -7.31
CA ALA A 516 -8.16 -7.12 -6.29
C ALA A 516 -9.23 -6.40 -5.44
N VAL A 517 -9.02 -5.12 -5.13
CA VAL A 517 -10.01 -4.31 -4.41
C VAL A 517 -11.25 -4.06 -5.26
N VAL A 518 -11.08 -3.77 -6.56
CA VAL A 518 -12.22 -3.59 -7.48
C VAL A 518 -13.04 -4.88 -7.53
N ASP A 519 -12.40 -6.03 -7.75
CA ASP A 519 -13.07 -7.33 -7.78
C ASP A 519 -13.81 -7.61 -6.46
N SER A 520 -13.16 -7.36 -5.32
CA SER A 520 -13.76 -7.52 -4.00
C SER A 520 -15.02 -6.65 -3.82
N CYS A 521 -14.95 -5.35 -4.17
CA CYS A 521 -16.08 -4.42 -4.05
C CYS A 521 -17.26 -4.82 -4.95
N VAL A 522 -16.98 -5.19 -6.20
CA VAL A 522 -18.01 -5.61 -7.17
C VAL A 522 -18.73 -6.86 -6.67
N ASN A 523 -17.99 -7.87 -6.20
CA ASN A 523 -18.57 -9.11 -5.69
C ASN A 523 -19.25 -8.93 -4.33
N GLN A 524 -18.81 -8.01 -3.48
CA GLN A 524 -19.45 -7.66 -2.23
C GLN A 524 -20.82 -7.01 -2.43
N VAL A 525 -20.92 -6.06 -3.35
CA VAL A 525 -22.17 -5.35 -3.67
C VAL A 525 -23.14 -6.26 -4.44
N GLY A 526 -22.61 -7.03 -5.37
CA GLY A 526 -23.37 -7.80 -6.34
C GLY A 526 -23.81 -6.94 -7.53
N VAL A 527 -24.01 -7.57 -8.66
CA VAL A 527 -24.18 -6.90 -9.95
C VAL A 527 -25.54 -7.23 -10.59
N ASN A 528 -26.29 -6.19 -10.95
CA ASN A 528 -27.54 -6.40 -11.71
C ASN A 528 -27.20 -6.85 -13.15
N LEU A 529 -27.57 -8.10 -13.48
CA LEU A 529 -27.28 -8.73 -14.75
C LEU A 529 -27.88 -7.98 -15.95
N ASN A 530 -29.02 -7.33 -15.74
CA ASN A 530 -29.77 -6.69 -16.82
C ASN A 530 -29.34 -5.24 -17.10
N THR A 531 -28.72 -4.55 -16.16
CA THR A 531 -28.32 -3.13 -16.32
C THR A 531 -26.80 -2.93 -16.40
N ALA A 532 -26.01 -3.84 -15.85
CA ALA A 532 -24.56 -3.70 -15.76
C ALA A 532 -23.85 -3.57 -17.12
N SER A 533 -22.82 -2.73 -17.17
CA SER A 533 -21.90 -2.65 -18.32
C SER A 533 -21.03 -3.91 -18.41
N HIS A 534 -20.48 -4.17 -19.61
CA HIS A 534 -19.51 -5.27 -19.77
C HIS A 534 -18.25 -5.07 -18.93
N LEU A 535 -17.87 -3.82 -18.60
CA LEU A 535 -16.74 -3.54 -17.74
C LEU A 535 -17.03 -3.95 -16.29
N LEU A 536 -18.20 -3.59 -15.76
CA LEU A 536 -18.61 -4.01 -14.43
C LEU A 536 -18.74 -5.53 -14.32
N LEU A 537 -19.35 -6.17 -15.33
CA LEU A 537 -19.49 -7.63 -15.38
C LEU A 537 -18.14 -8.36 -15.41
N ALA A 538 -17.12 -7.76 -16.01
CA ALA A 538 -15.79 -8.38 -16.12
C ALA A 538 -15.08 -8.57 -14.76
N HIS A 539 -15.52 -7.85 -13.71
CA HIS A 539 -15.02 -7.98 -12.33
C HIS A 539 -15.83 -8.97 -11.48
N VAL A 540 -16.91 -9.53 -12.03
CA VAL A 540 -17.66 -10.59 -11.34
C VAL A 540 -16.85 -11.88 -11.37
N SER A 541 -16.78 -12.56 -10.22
CA SER A 541 -16.09 -13.83 -10.04
C SER A 541 -16.38 -14.81 -11.20
N GLY A 542 -15.33 -15.30 -11.84
CA GLY A 542 -15.43 -16.23 -12.96
C GLY A 542 -15.78 -15.62 -14.32
N ILE A 543 -16.13 -14.32 -14.40
CA ILE A 543 -16.48 -13.65 -15.65
C ILE A 543 -15.30 -12.79 -16.12
N GLY A 544 -14.63 -13.23 -17.19
CA GLY A 544 -13.60 -12.41 -17.83
C GLY A 544 -14.16 -11.44 -18.87
N PRO A 545 -13.35 -10.48 -19.39
CA PRO A 545 -13.80 -9.42 -20.31
C PRO A 545 -14.51 -9.93 -21.56
N GLY A 546 -14.04 -11.03 -22.13
CA GLY A 546 -14.66 -11.62 -23.34
C GLY A 546 -16.05 -12.20 -23.07
N LEU A 547 -16.25 -12.78 -21.88
CA LEU A 547 -17.53 -13.35 -21.49
C LEU A 547 -18.52 -12.26 -21.08
N ALA A 548 -18.03 -11.21 -20.40
CA ALA A 548 -18.82 -10.03 -20.08
C ALA A 548 -19.43 -9.36 -21.33
N LYS A 549 -18.64 -9.23 -22.40
CA LYS A 549 -19.14 -8.75 -23.71
C LYS A 549 -20.20 -9.68 -24.29
N ALA A 550 -19.98 -11.01 -24.25
CA ALA A 550 -20.95 -11.99 -24.73
C ALA A 550 -22.29 -11.93 -23.99
N ILE A 551 -22.27 -11.68 -22.65
CA ILE A 551 -23.49 -11.50 -21.85
C ILE A 551 -24.27 -10.25 -22.33
N VAL A 552 -23.58 -9.12 -22.54
CA VAL A 552 -24.23 -7.87 -22.99
C VAL A 552 -24.79 -8.04 -24.41
N GLU A 553 -24.05 -8.68 -25.30
CA GLU A 553 -24.54 -9.00 -26.68
C GLU A 553 -25.75 -9.94 -26.65
N TYR A 554 -25.71 -10.97 -25.81
CA TYR A 554 -26.84 -11.90 -25.65
C TYR A 554 -28.10 -11.15 -25.18
N ARG A 555 -27.94 -10.29 -24.13
CA ARG A 555 -29.01 -9.44 -23.62
C ARG A 555 -29.60 -8.51 -24.70
N GLY A 556 -28.72 -7.93 -25.52
CA GLY A 556 -29.16 -7.08 -26.65
C GLY A 556 -29.98 -7.81 -27.72
N LYS A 557 -29.65 -9.10 -27.95
CA LYS A 557 -30.30 -9.92 -29.00
C LYS A 557 -31.55 -10.68 -28.53
N LYS A 558 -31.51 -11.20 -27.30
CA LYS A 558 -32.55 -12.08 -26.72
C LYS A 558 -33.46 -11.41 -25.70
N GLY A 559 -33.10 -10.18 -25.24
CA GLY A 559 -33.82 -9.48 -24.21
C GLY A 559 -33.24 -9.72 -22.83
N ILE A 560 -33.93 -9.24 -21.80
CA ILE A 560 -33.50 -9.32 -20.40
C ILE A 560 -33.51 -10.75 -19.88
N PHE A 561 -32.54 -11.05 -19.02
CA PHE A 561 -32.50 -12.32 -18.28
C PHE A 561 -33.64 -12.37 -17.24
N ARG A 562 -34.36 -13.50 -17.19
CA ARG A 562 -35.42 -13.76 -16.24
C ARG A 562 -35.04 -14.75 -15.15
N SER A 563 -33.90 -15.44 -15.31
CA SER A 563 -33.32 -16.34 -14.33
C SER A 563 -31.81 -16.39 -14.46
N ARG A 564 -31.13 -16.72 -13.38
CA ARG A 564 -29.69 -16.98 -13.40
C ARG A 564 -29.34 -18.17 -14.30
N GLN A 565 -30.22 -19.18 -14.36
CA GLN A 565 -30.01 -20.38 -15.17
C GLN A 565 -29.87 -20.07 -16.66
N SER A 566 -30.52 -19.01 -17.15
CA SER A 566 -30.42 -18.60 -18.58
C SER A 566 -29.03 -18.09 -18.97
N LEU A 567 -28.12 -17.84 -18.00
CA LEU A 567 -26.70 -17.59 -18.30
C LEU A 567 -26.02 -18.74 -19.03
N LEU A 568 -26.46 -19.98 -18.83
CA LEU A 568 -25.91 -21.15 -19.50
C LEU A 568 -26.20 -21.16 -21.01
N GLU A 569 -27.14 -20.35 -21.48
CA GLU A 569 -27.43 -20.15 -22.90
C GLU A 569 -26.47 -19.16 -23.59
N VAL A 570 -25.69 -18.39 -22.80
CA VAL A 570 -24.70 -17.44 -23.30
C VAL A 570 -23.51 -18.22 -23.88
N PRO A 571 -23.07 -17.92 -25.12
CA PRO A 571 -21.92 -18.61 -25.73
C PRO A 571 -20.69 -18.62 -24.84
N ARG A 572 -20.08 -19.79 -24.68
CA ARG A 572 -18.88 -20.02 -23.83
C ARG A 572 -19.11 -19.88 -22.32
N PHE A 573 -20.34 -19.77 -21.83
CA PHE A 573 -20.66 -19.74 -20.42
C PHE A 573 -20.80 -21.19 -19.90
N SER A 574 -19.75 -21.71 -19.26
CA SER A 574 -19.73 -23.09 -18.75
C SER A 574 -20.39 -23.24 -17.39
N ALA A 575 -20.75 -24.48 -17.03
CA ALA A 575 -21.27 -24.78 -15.67
C ALA A 575 -20.30 -24.34 -14.55
N LYS A 576 -18.98 -24.45 -14.76
CA LYS A 576 -17.97 -23.99 -13.82
C LYS A 576 -17.97 -22.46 -13.64
N VAL A 577 -18.14 -21.70 -14.73
CA VAL A 577 -18.28 -20.23 -14.67
C VAL A 577 -19.59 -19.88 -13.97
N PHE A 578 -20.68 -20.62 -14.25
CA PHE A 578 -21.97 -20.42 -13.58
C PHE A 578 -21.83 -20.57 -12.06
N GLU A 579 -21.20 -21.65 -11.61
CA GLU A 579 -20.92 -21.88 -10.18
C GLU A 579 -20.15 -20.69 -9.57
N GLN A 580 -19.13 -20.17 -10.24
CA GLN A 580 -18.34 -19.05 -9.71
C GLN A 580 -19.08 -17.70 -9.70
N ALA A 581 -19.96 -17.46 -10.66
CA ALA A 581 -20.55 -16.14 -10.92
C ALA A 581 -21.96 -15.95 -10.36
N ALA A 582 -22.78 -17.01 -10.38
CA ALA A 582 -24.23 -16.90 -10.20
C ALA A 582 -24.63 -16.24 -8.86
N GLY A 583 -23.91 -16.52 -7.79
CA GLY A 583 -24.20 -15.94 -6.48
C GLY A 583 -23.95 -14.44 -6.36
N PHE A 584 -23.15 -13.86 -7.27
CA PHE A 584 -22.81 -12.44 -7.28
C PHE A 584 -23.70 -11.62 -8.24
N LEU A 585 -24.49 -12.28 -9.07
CA LEU A 585 -25.39 -11.62 -10.00
C LEU A 585 -26.80 -11.47 -9.40
N ARG A 586 -27.46 -10.40 -9.71
CA ARG A 586 -28.81 -10.07 -9.23
C ARG A 586 -29.75 -9.84 -10.42
N ILE A 587 -30.96 -10.36 -10.31
CA ILE A 587 -32.04 -10.14 -11.28
C ILE A 587 -33.27 -9.67 -10.50
N PRO A 588 -33.53 -8.35 -10.37
CA PRO A 588 -34.62 -7.83 -9.54
C PRO A 588 -35.98 -8.37 -9.93
N GLU A 589 -36.25 -8.56 -11.22
CA GLU A 589 -37.51 -9.02 -11.78
C GLU A 589 -37.44 -10.50 -12.21
N ALA A 590 -36.72 -11.33 -11.45
CA ALA A 590 -36.55 -12.73 -11.77
C ALA A 590 -37.82 -13.54 -11.57
N ALA A 591 -37.96 -14.61 -12.35
CA ALA A 591 -39.00 -15.60 -12.16
C ALA A 591 -38.85 -16.35 -10.80
N HIS A 592 -37.61 -16.58 -10.38
CA HIS A 592 -37.30 -17.19 -9.10
C HIS A 592 -36.88 -16.12 -8.07
N PRO A 593 -37.55 -15.98 -6.94
CA PRO A 593 -37.31 -14.89 -5.98
C PRO A 593 -35.89 -14.85 -5.42
N LEU A 594 -35.21 -15.99 -5.29
CA LEU A 594 -33.83 -16.06 -4.78
C LEU A 594 -32.80 -15.51 -5.80
N ASP A 595 -33.14 -15.35 -7.08
CA ASP A 595 -32.22 -14.77 -8.07
C ASP A 595 -31.95 -13.28 -7.84
N ASN A 596 -32.74 -12.62 -6.99
CA ASN A 596 -32.46 -11.26 -6.50
C ASN A 596 -31.79 -11.23 -5.13
N THR A 597 -31.15 -12.32 -4.68
CA THR A 597 -30.45 -12.41 -3.39
C THR A 597 -28.99 -12.78 -3.55
N GLY A 598 -28.20 -12.74 -2.48
CA GLY A 598 -26.83 -13.28 -2.45
C GLY A 598 -26.77 -14.78 -2.20
N VAL A 599 -27.91 -15.48 -2.11
CA VAL A 599 -27.96 -16.92 -1.94
C VAL A 599 -27.47 -17.61 -3.22
N HIS A 600 -26.53 -18.55 -3.05
CA HIS A 600 -26.00 -19.31 -4.19
C HIS A 600 -27.01 -20.34 -4.69
N PRO A 601 -27.15 -20.56 -6.02
CA PRO A 601 -28.11 -21.51 -6.57
C PRO A 601 -28.03 -22.96 -6.04
N GLU A 602 -26.82 -23.40 -5.62
CA GLU A 602 -26.64 -24.72 -4.99
C GLU A 602 -27.44 -24.91 -3.67
N ARG A 603 -27.90 -23.82 -3.07
CA ARG A 603 -28.67 -23.83 -1.82
C ARG A 603 -30.18 -23.68 -2.04
N TYR A 604 -30.63 -23.52 -3.28
CA TYR A 604 -32.04 -23.34 -3.59
C TYR A 604 -32.85 -24.55 -3.17
N GLY A 605 -32.41 -25.75 -3.53
CA GLY A 605 -33.12 -26.99 -3.19
C GLY A 605 -33.32 -27.19 -1.68
N SER A 606 -32.38 -26.78 -0.83
CA SER A 606 -32.56 -26.86 0.64
C SER A 606 -33.63 -25.88 1.15
N LEU A 607 -33.68 -24.68 0.56
CA LEU A 607 -34.68 -23.66 0.91
C LEU A 607 -36.08 -24.02 0.34
N GLU A 608 -36.14 -24.57 -0.86
CA GLU A 608 -37.41 -25.06 -1.46
C GLU A 608 -38.02 -26.18 -0.62
N LYS A 609 -37.25 -27.18 -0.19
CA LYS A 609 -37.69 -28.24 0.74
C LYS A 609 -38.20 -27.67 2.05
N LEU A 610 -37.57 -26.62 2.58
CA LEU A 610 -38.06 -25.96 3.80
C LEU A 610 -39.40 -25.25 3.52
N ALA A 611 -39.53 -24.54 2.41
CA ALA A 611 -40.76 -23.84 2.02
C ALA A 611 -41.94 -24.83 1.83
N GLU A 612 -41.71 -25.96 1.14
CA GLU A 612 -42.70 -27.03 0.98
C GLU A 612 -43.16 -27.58 2.32
N ARG A 613 -42.23 -27.84 3.22
CA ARG A 613 -42.51 -28.36 4.55
C ARG A 613 -43.32 -27.40 5.41
N LEU A 614 -43.12 -26.11 5.23
CA LEU A 614 -43.89 -25.04 5.90
C LEU A 614 -45.18 -24.70 5.17
N GLY A 615 -45.45 -25.29 4.01
CA GLY A 615 -46.65 -25.01 3.21
C GLY A 615 -46.71 -23.58 2.67
N VAL A 616 -45.56 -22.95 2.44
CA VAL A 616 -45.44 -21.56 1.93
C VAL A 616 -44.70 -21.54 0.60
N PRO A 617 -44.99 -20.57 -0.29
CA PRO A 617 -44.18 -20.39 -1.46
C PRO A 617 -42.75 -19.91 -1.08
N ILE A 618 -41.76 -20.14 -1.91
CA ILE A 618 -40.36 -19.76 -1.65
C ILE A 618 -40.22 -18.27 -1.32
N ALA A 619 -41.01 -17.40 -1.93
CA ALA A 619 -41.09 -15.95 -1.62
C ALA A 619 -41.53 -15.71 -0.17
N GLY A 620 -42.28 -16.63 0.44
CA GLY A 620 -42.71 -16.53 1.83
C GLY A 620 -41.61 -16.72 2.87
N LEU A 621 -40.40 -17.17 2.46
CA LEU A 621 -39.21 -17.22 3.30
C LEU A 621 -38.46 -15.87 3.37
N LEU A 622 -38.80 -14.90 2.52
CA LEU A 622 -38.14 -13.61 2.42
C LEU A 622 -38.72 -12.59 3.42
N GLY A 623 -37.92 -11.61 3.82
CA GLY A 623 -38.36 -10.51 4.70
C GLY A 623 -38.83 -11.03 6.06
N ALA A 624 -40.09 -10.81 6.40
CA ALA A 624 -40.68 -11.29 7.68
C ALA A 624 -40.63 -12.82 7.81
N GLY A 625 -40.73 -13.57 6.71
CA GLY A 625 -40.71 -15.04 6.70
C GLY A 625 -39.40 -15.67 7.15
N VAL A 626 -38.34 -14.92 7.21
CA VAL A 626 -36.98 -15.35 7.63
C VAL A 626 -37.00 -15.96 9.06
N GLN A 627 -37.97 -15.59 9.90
CA GLN A 627 -38.11 -16.15 11.26
C GLN A 627 -38.30 -17.68 11.24
N SER A 628 -39.00 -18.18 10.25
CA SER A 628 -39.19 -19.63 10.05
C SER A 628 -37.87 -20.29 9.62
N VAL A 629 -37.08 -19.61 8.82
CA VAL A 629 -35.72 -20.05 8.42
C VAL A 629 -34.80 -20.10 9.64
N LYS A 630 -34.78 -19.05 10.47
CA LYS A 630 -34.00 -18.99 11.73
C LYS A 630 -34.32 -20.10 12.70
N ALA A 631 -35.57 -20.51 12.76
CA ALA A 631 -36.05 -21.57 13.64
C ALA A 631 -35.68 -23.00 13.18
N SER A 632 -35.23 -23.15 11.90
CA SER A 632 -34.94 -24.46 11.32
C SER A 632 -33.55 -24.96 11.69
N ARG A 633 -33.44 -25.76 12.75
CA ARG A 633 -32.17 -26.41 13.16
C ARG A 633 -31.65 -27.39 12.10
N GLU A 634 -32.55 -28.05 11.39
CA GLU A 634 -32.18 -29.00 10.33
C GLU A 634 -31.49 -28.31 9.17
N LEU A 635 -32.04 -27.19 8.70
CA LEU A 635 -31.40 -26.38 7.66
C LEU A 635 -30.05 -25.84 8.14
N GLN A 636 -29.92 -25.45 9.41
CA GLN A 636 -28.65 -25.01 9.97
C GLN A 636 -27.59 -26.11 9.98
N GLN A 637 -27.98 -27.34 10.31
CA GLN A 637 -27.10 -28.51 10.28
C GLN A 637 -26.68 -28.87 8.85
N GLU A 638 -27.62 -28.79 7.88
CA GLU A 638 -27.34 -29.07 6.47
C GLU A 638 -26.40 -28.05 5.83
N LEU A 639 -26.63 -26.76 6.10
CA LEU A 639 -25.84 -25.68 5.48
C LEU A 639 -24.51 -25.39 6.19
N GLY A 640 -24.42 -25.70 7.49
CA GLY A 640 -23.36 -25.26 8.37
C GLY A 640 -23.62 -23.86 8.94
N ALA A 641 -22.86 -23.49 9.98
CA ALA A 641 -23.11 -22.27 10.76
C ALA A 641 -22.89 -20.97 9.97
N PHE A 642 -21.81 -20.88 9.20
CA PHE A 642 -21.45 -19.67 8.44
C PHE A 642 -22.39 -19.45 7.27
N THR A 643 -22.61 -20.50 6.46
CA THR A 643 -23.50 -20.45 5.29
C THR A 643 -24.94 -20.15 5.72
N PHE A 644 -25.41 -20.77 6.80
CA PHE A 644 -26.73 -20.50 7.35
C PHE A 644 -26.89 -19.03 7.77
N ALA A 645 -25.92 -18.47 8.48
CA ALA A 645 -25.94 -17.06 8.88
C ALA A 645 -25.97 -16.11 7.67
N ASP A 646 -25.19 -16.40 6.63
CA ASP A 646 -25.20 -15.62 5.38
C ASP A 646 -26.54 -15.72 4.66
N VAL A 647 -27.12 -16.92 4.55
CA VAL A 647 -28.44 -17.13 3.95
C VAL A 647 -29.52 -16.36 4.69
N VAL A 648 -29.55 -16.45 6.03
CA VAL A 648 -30.50 -15.68 6.86
C VAL A 648 -30.40 -14.18 6.58
N LYS A 649 -29.17 -13.64 6.57
CA LYS A 649 -28.92 -12.21 6.30
C LYS A 649 -29.42 -11.77 4.93
N GLU A 650 -29.23 -12.60 3.90
CA GLU A 650 -29.69 -12.32 2.53
C GLU A 650 -31.22 -12.40 2.39
N LEU A 651 -31.87 -13.33 3.11
CA LEU A 651 -33.32 -13.48 3.09
C LEU A 651 -34.03 -12.40 3.90
N GLU A 652 -33.41 -11.81 4.93
CA GLU A 652 -33.99 -10.70 5.71
C GLU A 652 -34.25 -9.47 4.85
N LYS A 653 -33.35 -9.15 3.93
CA LYS A 653 -33.43 -7.95 3.08
C LYS A 653 -32.99 -8.31 1.66
N PRO A 654 -33.86 -9.01 0.90
CA PRO A 654 -33.50 -9.45 -0.46
C PRO A 654 -33.21 -8.25 -1.37
N GLY A 655 -32.18 -8.35 -2.19
CA GLY A 655 -31.78 -7.31 -3.13
C GLY A 655 -31.29 -6.01 -2.50
N ARG A 656 -31.00 -6.01 -1.19
CA ARG A 656 -30.43 -4.84 -0.52
C ARG A 656 -29.02 -4.57 -1.00
N ASP A 657 -28.76 -3.33 -1.43
CA ASP A 657 -27.41 -2.82 -1.59
C ASP A 657 -26.72 -2.78 -0.20
N PRO A 658 -25.57 -3.41 0.01
CA PRO A 658 -24.85 -3.40 1.29
C PRO A 658 -24.24 -2.03 1.64
N ARG A 659 -24.13 -1.12 0.66
CA ARG A 659 -23.62 0.24 0.87
C ARG A 659 -24.58 1.05 1.73
N GLU A 660 -24.06 2.08 2.37
CA GLU A 660 -24.86 3.00 3.19
C GLU A 660 -25.94 3.71 2.38
N THR A 661 -26.99 4.14 3.06
CA THR A 661 -28.02 4.98 2.43
C THR A 661 -27.45 6.37 2.14
N PHE A 662 -27.66 6.88 0.93
CA PHE A 662 -27.22 8.21 0.54
C PHE A 662 -27.89 9.28 1.42
N VAL A 663 -27.08 10.10 2.08
CA VAL A 663 -27.51 11.30 2.80
C VAL A 663 -26.80 12.49 2.15
N PRO A 664 -27.52 13.53 1.69
CA PRO A 664 -26.88 14.72 1.14
C PRO A 664 -25.96 15.35 2.19
N PHE A 665 -24.73 15.69 1.78
CA PHE A 665 -23.80 16.44 2.60
C PHE A 665 -23.70 17.86 2.05
N SER A 666 -23.70 18.85 2.94
CA SER A 666 -23.42 20.24 2.60
C SER A 666 -22.58 20.88 3.68
N TYR A 667 -21.60 21.66 3.29
CA TYR A 667 -20.89 22.56 4.19
C TYR A 667 -21.83 23.64 4.74
N ARG A 668 -21.39 24.29 5.81
CA ARG A 668 -22.10 25.48 6.30
C ARG A 668 -22.11 26.59 5.24
N GLN A 669 -23.26 27.22 5.03
CA GLN A 669 -23.45 28.25 4.00
C GLN A 669 -22.88 29.62 4.41
N ASP A 670 -22.63 29.83 5.70
CA ASP A 670 -22.12 31.07 6.29
C ASP A 670 -20.58 31.07 6.43
N ILE A 671 -19.89 30.04 5.91
CA ILE A 671 -18.44 29.90 6.01
C ILE A 671 -17.84 29.70 4.61
N HIS A 672 -17.00 30.64 4.18
CA HIS A 672 -16.33 30.63 2.88
C HIS A 672 -14.81 30.82 3.01
N THR A 673 -14.37 31.55 4.03
CA THR A 673 -12.97 31.91 4.26
C THR A 673 -12.54 31.63 5.69
N LEU A 674 -11.22 31.63 5.92
CA LEU A 674 -10.65 31.47 7.28
C LEU A 674 -11.13 32.55 8.26
N GLN A 675 -11.52 33.72 7.77
CA GLN A 675 -11.99 34.87 8.56
C GLN A 675 -13.41 34.68 9.08
N ASP A 676 -14.18 33.80 8.46
CA ASP A 676 -15.56 33.50 8.88
C ASP A 676 -15.62 32.50 10.03
N LEU A 677 -14.44 31.93 10.41
CA LEU A 677 -14.37 30.92 11.46
C LEU A 677 -14.23 31.52 12.85
N GLU A 678 -15.16 31.17 13.74
CA GLU A 678 -15.14 31.56 15.16
C GLU A 678 -14.79 30.38 16.05
N LEU A 679 -14.13 30.65 17.20
CA LEU A 679 -13.79 29.63 18.18
C LEU A 679 -15.04 28.96 18.76
N GLY A 680 -15.03 27.64 18.85
CA GLY A 680 -16.16 26.86 19.32
C GLY A 680 -17.24 26.57 18.27
N MET A 681 -17.14 27.13 17.06
CA MET A 681 -18.04 26.87 15.95
C MET A 681 -18.04 25.40 15.58
N VAL A 682 -19.22 24.80 15.39
CA VAL A 682 -19.36 23.41 14.94
C VAL A 682 -19.65 23.39 13.45
N CYS A 683 -18.79 22.70 12.70
CA CYS A 683 -18.87 22.62 11.24
C CYS A 683 -18.99 21.16 10.80
N PRO A 684 -19.88 20.85 9.85
CA PRO A 684 -19.79 19.61 9.12
C PRO A 684 -18.53 19.63 8.25
N GLY A 685 -17.82 18.51 8.17
CA GLY A 685 -16.60 18.41 7.38
C GLY A 685 -16.43 17.03 6.75
N ILE A 686 -15.53 16.94 5.78
CA ILE A 686 -15.12 15.69 5.15
C ILE A 686 -13.66 15.47 5.46
N VAL A 687 -13.31 14.28 5.94
CA VAL A 687 -11.92 13.88 6.16
C VAL A 687 -11.23 13.77 4.82
N THR A 688 -10.20 14.57 4.58
CA THR A 688 -9.42 14.58 3.34
C THR A 688 -8.22 13.65 3.41
N ASN A 689 -7.57 13.59 4.59
CA ASN A 689 -6.38 12.77 4.80
C ASN A 689 -6.27 12.33 6.27
N VAL A 690 -5.72 11.15 6.51
CA VAL A 690 -5.45 10.62 7.84
C VAL A 690 -3.96 10.30 7.98
N THR A 691 -3.34 10.87 9.01
CA THR A 691 -1.93 10.71 9.36
C THR A 691 -1.79 10.08 10.74
N ASN A 692 -0.58 9.68 11.13
CA ASN A 692 -0.33 9.11 12.46
C ASN A 692 -0.57 10.09 13.62
N PHE A 693 -0.53 11.40 13.36
CA PHE A 693 -0.74 12.43 14.37
C PHE A 693 -2.15 13.04 14.37
N GLY A 694 -3.02 12.61 13.45
CA GLY A 694 -4.39 13.09 13.37
C GLY A 694 -5.00 13.04 11.97
N ALA A 695 -6.15 13.67 11.80
CA ALA A 695 -6.88 13.74 10.54
C ALA A 695 -6.99 15.18 10.03
N PHE A 696 -6.85 15.35 8.72
CA PHE A 696 -7.18 16.60 8.03
C PHE A 696 -8.63 16.57 7.59
N VAL A 697 -9.33 17.66 7.86
CA VAL A 697 -10.78 17.79 7.60
C VAL A 697 -11.05 19.05 6.82
N ASP A 698 -11.64 18.90 5.66
CA ASP A 698 -12.21 20.01 4.89
C ASP A 698 -13.56 20.42 5.51
N ILE A 699 -13.67 21.66 5.94
CA ILE A 699 -14.85 22.25 6.57
C ILE A 699 -15.53 23.31 5.68
N GLY A 700 -15.17 23.38 4.39
CA GLY A 700 -15.73 24.32 3.44
C GLY A 700 -14.93 25.61 3.24
N VAL A 701 -13.78 25.78 3.89
CA VAL A 701 -12.81 26.85 3.62
C VAL A 701 -11.69 26.34 2.72
N HIS A 702 -10.90 27.22 2.09
CA HIS A 702 -9.83 26.83 1.15
C HIS A 702 -8.63 26.13 1.79
N GLN A 703 -8.70 25.82 3.10
CA GLN A 703 -7.65 25.20 3.88
C GLN A 703 -8.23 24.11 4.77
N ASP A 704 -7.62 22.91 4.73
CA ASP A 704 -8.00 21.81 5.62
C ASP A 704 -7.59 22.11 7.07
N GLY A 705 -8.49 21.82 8.00
CA GLY A 705 -8.22 21.89 9.43
C GLY A 705 -7.65 20.56 9.96
N LEU A 706 -6.78 20.64 10.95
CA LEU A 706 -6.20 19.47 11.61
C LEU A 706 -6.98 19.09 12.87
N VAL A 707 -7.51 17.89 12.91
CA VAL A 707 -7.94 17.21 14.14
C VAL A 707 -6.78 16.39 14.67
N HIS A 708 -6.09 16.85 15.70
CA HIS A 708 -5.00 16.12 16.32
C HIS A 708 -5.50 14.79 16.91
N ILE A 709 -4.65 13.76 17.00
CA ILE A 709 -5.01 12.42 17.52
C ILE A 709 -5.69 12.47 18.88
N SER A 710 -5.28 13.40 19.77
CA SER A 710 -5.91 13.61 21.08
C SER A 710 -7.29 14.25 21.02
N GLN A 711 -7.73 14.73 19.85
CA GLN A 711 -9.00 15.42 19.62
C GLN A 711 -9.97 14.61 18.72
N LEU A 712 -9.59 13.40 18.30
CA LEU A 712 -10.38 12.55 17.41
C LEU A 712 -11.58 11.88 18.10
N ALA A 713 -11.43 11.53 19.40
CA ALA A 713 -12.49 10.89 20.17
C ALA A 713 -12.37 11.22 21.66
N ASP A 714 -13.43 10.94 22.42
CA ASP A 714 -13.46 11.14 23.88
C ASP A 714 -12.62 10.08 24.63
N LYS A 715 -12.30 8.94 23.98
CA LYS A 715 -11.40 7.89 24.49
C LYS A 715 -10.00 8.03 23.91
N PHE A 716 -9.03 7.36 24.55
CA PHE A 716 -7.67 7.30 24.00
C PHE A 716 -7.66 6.57 22.65
N VAL A 717 -7.08 7.22 21.66
CA VAL A 717 -6.92 6.72 20.29
C VAL A 717 -5.45 6.40 20.08
N LYS A 718 -5.14 5.16 19.71
CA LYS A 718 -3.77 4.72 19.41
C LYS A 718 -3.41 5.00 17.94
N ASP A 719 -4.33 4.73 17.04
CA ASP A 719 -4.19 5.01 15.60
C ASP A 719 -5.41 5.80 15.11
N PRO A 720 -5.24 6.99 14.52
CA PRO A 720 -6.33 7.77 13.95
C PRO A 720 -7.23 7.01 12.97
N ARG A 721 -6.68 6.03 12.27
CA ARG A 721 -7.39 5.20 11.28
C ARG A 721 -8.43 4.26 11.89
N GLU A 722 -8.34 4.01 13.21
CA GLU A 722 -9.38 3.26 13.95
C GLU A 722 -10.66 4.08 14.17
N VAL A 723 -10.58 5.41 14.01
CA VAL A 723 -11.67 6.35 14.31
C VAL A 723 -12.24 6.98 13.05
N VAL A 724 -11.36 7.41 12.14
CA VAL A 724 -11.75 8.10 10.92
C VAL A 724 -10.93 7.65 9.71
N SER A 725 -11.52 7.87 8.55
CA SER A 725 -10.91 7.53 7.27
C SER A 725 -11.15 8.64 6.24
N PRO A 726 -10.29 8.78 5.23
CA PRO A 726 -10.53 9.70 4.13
C PRO A 726 -11.90 9.48 3.49
N GLY A 727 -12.64 10.56 3.30
CA GLY A 727 -14.03 10.54 2.80
C GLY A 727 -15.11 10.47 3.87
N ASP A 728 -14.75 10.19 5.14
CA ASP A 728 -15.73 10.18 6.23
C ASP A 728 -16.32 11.58 6.47
N ARG A 729 -17.62 11.63 6.71
CA ARG A 729 -18.34 12.83 7.08
C ARG A 729 -18.34 12.98 8.59
N VAL A 730 -17.78 14.08 9.06
CA VAL A 730 -17.56 14.31 10.48
C VAL A 730 -18.14 15.67 10.90
N SER A 731 -18.48 15.77 12.16
CA SER A 731 -18.80 17.05 12.78
C SER A 731 -17.60 17.49 13.62
N VAL A 732 -17.01 18.64 13.30
CA VAL A 732 -15.82 19.15 13.97
C VAL A 732 -16.08 20.50 14.60
N ARG A 733 -15.41 20.77 15.69
CA ARG A 733 -15.44 22.05 16.40
C ARG A 733 -14.13 22.80 16.19
N VAL A 734 -14.19 24.08 15.89
CA VAL A 734 -13.04 24.96 15.73
C VAL A 734 -12.43 25.26 17.10
N LEU A 735 -11.17 24.86 17.27
CA LEU A 735 -10.39 25.11 18.50
C LEU A 735 -9.51 26.36 18.39
N GLU A 736 -8.88 26.56 17.24
CA GLU A 736 -7.96 27.67 16.99
C GLU A 736 -7.88 27.97 15.50
N VAL A 737 -7.79 29.25 15.14
CA VAL A 737 -7.53 29.71 13.77
C VAL A 737 -6.34 30.65 13.78
N LYS A 738 -5.28 30.30 13.04
CA LYS A 738 -4.05 31.12 12.88
C LYS A 738 -4.03 31.68 11.46
N LEU A 739 -4.50 32.91 11.31
CA LEU A 739 -4.60 33.56 9.98
C LEU A 739 -3.24 33.78 9.32
N ASP A 740 -2.19 34.11 10.11
CA ASP A 740 -0.82 34.34 9.67
C ASP A 740 -0.17 33.06 9.10
N LYS A 741 -0.56 31.90 9.58
CA LYS A 741 -0.03 30.58 9.18
C LYS A 741 -1.01 29.77 8.33
N GLN A 742 -2.19 30.27 8.08
CA GLN A 742 -3.29 29.55 7.41
C GLN A 742 -3.53 28.16 8.04
N GLN A 743 -3.61 28.08 9.37
CA GLN A 743 -3.80 26.82 10.09
C GLN A 743 -5.07 26.85 10.92
N ILE A 744 -5.81 25.73 10.89
CA ILE A 744 -7.04 25.54 11.66
C ILE A 744 -6.84 24.30 12.53
N ALA A 745 -7.04 24.44 13.85
CA ALA A 745 -7.12 23.33 14.76
C ALA A 745 -8.57 22.96 15.06
N LEU A 746 -8.90 21.69 14.92
CA LEU A 746 -10.26 21.15 15.03
C LEU A 746 -10.33 20.05 16.11
N SER A 747 -11.54 19.79 16.61
CA SER A 747 -11.85 18.70 17.55
C SER A 747 -13.12 17.97 17.16
N MET A 748 -13.12 16.66 17.28
CA MET A 748 -14.29 15.78 17.14
C MET A 748 -14.86 15.36 18.50
N ARG A 749 -14.26 15.80 19.61
CA ARG A 749 -14.73 15.45 20.96
C ARG A 749 -16.05 16.14 21.30
N SER A 750 -16.89 15.41 22.06
CA SER A 750 -18.22 15.86 22.48
C SER A 750 -18.23 16.92 23.61
N GLY A 751 -17.07 17.33 24.13
CA GLY A 751 -16.91 18.25 25.27
C GLY A 751 -17.47 19.67 25.04
N SER A 752 -17.91 20.35 26.12
CA SER A 752 -18.42 21.73 26.10
C SER A 752 -17.28 22.75 25.96
N ASN A 753 -17.62 24.00 25.56
CA ASN A 753 -16.68 25.11 25.36
C ASN A 753 -15.75 25.43 26.57
N ALA A 754 -16.01 24.88 27.75
CA ALA A 754 -15.18 25.05 28.94
C ALA A 754 -13.78 24.38 28.84
N ASP A 755 -13.60 23.39 27.95
CA ASP A 755 -12.33 22.70 27.75
C ASP A 755 -11.36 23.41 26.78
N VAL A 756 -11.86 24.38 26.01
CA VAL A 756 -11.07 25.16 25.04
C VAL A 756 -10.06 26.09 25.72
N ALA A 757 -10.33 26.51 26.98
CA ALA A 757 -9.47 27.43 27.72
C ALA A 757 -8.27 26.80 28.46
N ARG A 758 -8.19 25.45 28.44
CA ARG A 758 -7.07 24.73 29.06
C ARG A 758 -6.16 24.12 27.98
N GLY A 759 -5.11 24.86 27.65
CA GLY A 759 -4.02 24.34 26.81
C GLY A 759 -3.44 23.02 27.35
N PRO A 760 -2.79 22.21 26.49
CA PRO A 760 -2.26 20.89 26.89
C PRO A 760 -1.32 20.98 28.05
N ARG A 761 -1.63 20.30 29.15
CA ARG A 761 -0.72 20.15 30.29
C ARG A 761 0.46 19.26 29.82
N PRO A 762 1.73 19.66 30.10
CA PRO A 762 2.86 18.76 29.86
C PRO A 762 2.73 17.56 30.80
N SER A 763 2.86 16.35 30.21
CA SER A 763 2.88 15.08 30.94
C SER A 763 4.04 15.04 31.93
N GLY A 764 3.76 15.25 33.22
CA GLY A 764 4.70 15.08 34.31
C GLY A 764 4.76 13.62 34.73
N GLN A 765 5.96 13.11 34.81
CA GLN A 765 6.28 11.81 35.37
C GLN A 765 5.88 11.74 36.85
N ASP A 766 5.18 10.65 37.20
CA ASP A 766 4.94 10.23 38.57
C ASP A 766 6.26 9.96 39.32
N ARG A 767 6.45 10.61 40.48
CA ARG A 767 7.33 10.14 41.54
C ARG A 767 6.63 10.30 42.90
N PRO A 768 6.74 9.32 43.79
CA PRO A 768 6.07 9.36 45.09
C PRO A 768 6.82 10.17 46.14
N GLY A 769 6.06 10.64 47.06
CA GLY A 769 6.27 11.59 48.11
C GLY A 769 7.53 11.50 48.97
N GLY A 770 7.92 12.65 49.50
CA GLY A 770 8.89 12.86 50.59
C GLY A 770 8.79 14.27 51.11
N GLN A 771 8.41 14.38 52.40
CA GLN A 771 8.27 15.61 53.19
C GLN A 771 9.62 16.29 53.43
N GLY A 772 9.61 17.61 53.50
CA GLY A 772 10.56 18.31 54.41
C GLY A 772 11.15 19.62 53.90
N GLY A 773 10.69 20.76 54.40
CA GLY A 773 11.48 21.79 55.06
C GLY A 773 12.23 22.86 54.27
N TYR A 774 11.71 24.07 54.32
CA TYR A 774 12.38 25.40 54.43
C TYR A 774 13.78 25.67 53.87
N GLY A 775 13.89 26.73 53.02
CA GLY A 775 15.14 27.42 52.76
C GLY A 775 15.06 28.48 51.68
N LYS A 776 14.92 29.76 52.02
CA LYS A 776 15.09 30.93 51.13
C LYS A 776 16.55 31.15 50.79
N GLY A 777 16.93 31.29 49.52
CA GLY A 777 18.23 31.81 49.07
C GLY A 777 18.08 32.49 47.69
N PRO A 778 18.96 33.44 47.31
CA PRO A 778 18.64 34.57 46.42
C PRO A 778 18.75 34.26 44.92
N ARG A 779 17.98 35.05 44.17
CA ARG A 779 17.87 35.03 42.70
C ARG A 779 19.19 35.36 41.98
N GLY A 780 19.65 34.51 41.11
CA GLY A 780 20.62 34.78 40.04
C GLY A 780 19.93 35.02 38.69
N PRO A 781 20.60 35.65 37.69
CA PRO A 781 19.93 36.22 36.52
C PRO A 781 19.41 35.17 35.55
N SER A 782 18.23 35.45 35.01
CA SER A 782 17.48 34.64 34.07
C SER A 782 18.18 34.45 32.74
N ALA A 783 18.24 33.19 32.30
CA ALA A 783 18.63 32.81 30.94
C ALA A 783 17.57 33.23 29.91
N PRO A 784 17.95 33.54 28.65
CA PRO A 784 17.00 33.92 27.60
C PRO A 784 16.07 32.78 27.23
N PRO A 785 14.82 33.08 26.75
CA PRO A 785 13.84 32.05 26.40
C PRO A 785 14.29 31.23 25.21
N PRO A 786 13.93 29.93 25.13
CA PRO A 786 14.24 29.09 23.98
C PRO A 786 13.48 29.57 22.73
N GLN A 787 14.19 29.62 21.61
CA GLN A 787 13.61 29.98 20.32
C GLN A 787 12.50 28.99 19.93
N PRO A 788 11.40 29.44 19.33
CA PRO A 788 10.31 28.55 18.91
C PRO A 788 10.75 27.63 17.79
N SER A 789 10.45 26.33 17.91
CA SER A 789 10.61 25.33 16.87
C SER A 789 9.79 25.73 15.64
N ARG A 790 10.44 25.77 14.47
CA ARG A 790 9.81 26.12 13.19
C ARG A 790 8.73 25.11 12.80
N PRO A 791 7.58 25.54 12.28
CA PRO A 791 6.49 24.65 11.90
C PRO A 791 6.78 23.87 10.59
N PHE A 792 6.19 22.71 10.48
CA PHE A 792 6.19 21.82 9.32
C PHE A 792 5.72 22.57 8.05
N ASN A 793 6.48 22.50 6.95
CA ASN A 793 6.15 23.11 5.68
C ASN A 793 4.96 22.40 5.01
N ASN A 794 3.96 23.21 4.59
CA ASN A 794 2.91 22.80 3.68
C ASN A 794 3.48 22.58 2.26
N PRO A 795 3.44 21.38 1.66
CA PRO A 795 4.00 21.13 0.33
C PRO A 795 3.29 21.86 -0.80
N PHE A 796 2.16 22.51 -0.54
CA PHE A 796 1.36 23.22 -1.54
C PHE A 796 1.55 24.75 -1.55
N ALA A 797 2.32 25.32 -0.63
CA ALA A 797 2.58 26.77 -0.58
C ALA A 797 3.38 27.32 -1.77
N SER A 798 3.94 26.47 -2.62
CA SER A 798 4.71 26.87 -3.80
C SER A 798 3.89 27.05 -5.09
N LEU A 799 2.61 26.63 -5.12
CA LEU A 799 1.75 26.76 -6.30
C LEU A 799 1.24 28.19 -6.53
N ASP A 800 1.22 29.04 -5.50
CA ASP A 800 0.80 30.43 -5.63
C ASP A 800 1.83 31.34 -6.34
N LYS A 801 3.11 30.93 -6.42
CA LYS A 801 4.15 31.68 -7.13
C LYS A 801 4.17 31.49 -8.66
N LEU A 802 3.40 30.54 -9.19
CA LEU A 802 3.22 30.36 -10.64
C LEU A 802 2.09 31.21 -11.23
N ARG A 803 1.40 32.01 -10.40
CA ARG A 803 0.31 32.94 -10.83
C ARG A 803 0.78 34.28 -11.36
N GLY A 804 2.10 34.52 -11.44
CA GLY A 804 2.65 35.80 -11.89
C GLY A 804 3.71 35.64 -12.97
N ARG A 805 3.35 35.11 -14.11
CA ARG A 805 4.01 35.34 -15.42
C ARG A 805 3.04 34.98 -16.54
#